data_908729c1bff437c563430b5de27ee770
#
_entry.id   908729c1bff437c563430b5de27ee770
#
_cell.length_a   1.000
_cell.length_b   1.000
_cell.length_c   1.000
_cell.angle_alpha   90.00
_cell.angle_beta   90.00
_cell.angle_gamma   90.00
#
_symmetry.space_group_name_H-M   'P 1'
#
loop_
_entity.id
_entity.type
_entity.pdbx_description
1 polymer ?
#
loop_
_entity_poly.entity_id
_entity_poly.type
_entity_poly.pdbx_seq_one_letter_code
_entity_poly.pdbx_strand_id
1 'polypeptide(L)'
;MASVERERLKEDKFRKRSWKRWGPFLSERQWGTVREDYSADGDCWSHFPHEHARSRAYRWGEDGLFGVTESHCRLCLSLALWNGKDPILKERLFGLNSHQGNHGEDVKELYYYLDNTPTHSYMKALYKYPHAEFPYAKLETENARRGVNDPEYEILDTGVFNYGRYFDVTVEYCKASPNDILGRYTVANRGPERATVHVLPQLWYRNIWDWGEDCEAYHEVKPILVKDKSGKIRCEHPTLSEVEDRPRLNSMDRYVEEMEPPHDRASVLYHQTSVHGEDKGVFFFELGPDQDDKAVPVLFTENSTNAEKLYGGSNKSKYVKDAFHHYVINGQTDTVNPKQYGTKCAGHYVFDLDPGQEVVIKVRLYQGAEKPNGLTFGDDFDEVFQERIKEANEFYKEVMPPNISPESARIARQAFAGVLWNKQFYYYIIKEWMRGDAGQTPPEESRQQDRNREWQHLNNKDVISVPDKWEYPFYCTWGLALQMIPMAQLDIQFAKSQLILLLSEWYMQATGQLPAYESRLDDFTPPLHAYSVLKVYKASGQRGHRDELFLARWLNLKDFEGRNVVRGGFIGIDNFGIFDKSQTLSDSGTIAHANAIPWMGFLCSIMLEISLILAHRDCIYQDMASKFFEDFVVVMDSLNSVDDIGQWNEADGFFYDHVREGKTSHPVKIRSTTGFVPLLCCLVLNDVDFREHPGFAKRTKWFIENRRDLAKGMSFMTRGSKEGCTLLSMVNKEKLVRILAHMLDENKFLSPYGIRSLSKEYEASPHEFELSGETYRVQYEAGESRTGEFGGNTNWRGPVWIPMNFLIIENLRRFHYFYGSDLSVECPTGSGVFMDLGEVADNLACRLANIFLPDHTGRRPCHGDESVYAKDAHFQNLCLFYEYFNATRRDGQPWLQTCCAKTLWKMNSYFKPTCSHC
;
A
#
# COMPACT_ATOMS: atom_id res chain seq x y z
N MET A 1 4.71 -29.97 11.51
CA MET A 1 5.56 -29.81 10.31
C MET A 1 5.22 -28.47 9.73
N ALA A 2 6.19 -27.74 9.20
CA ALA A 2 5.92 -26.49 8.50
C ALA A 2 5.08 -26.76 7.25
N SER A 3 4.18 -25.83 6.87
CA SER A 3 3.40 -25.95 5.64
C SER A 3 4.31 -25.95 4.40
N VAL A 4 3.83 -26.54 3.31
CA VAL A 4 4.58 -26.60 2.02
C VAL A 4 4.92 -25.18 1.53
N GLU A 5 4.05 -24.20 1.76
CA GLU A 5 4.32 -22.81 1.40
C GLU A 5 5.51 -22.22 2.19
N ARG A 6 5.71 -22.61 3.47
CA ARG A 6 6.91 -22.23 4.24
C ARG A 6 8.18 -22.86 3.66
N GLU A 7 8.10 -24.07 3.13
CA GLU A 7 9.25 -24.69 2.46
C GLU A 7 9.59 -23.96 1.14
N ARG A 8 8.59 -23.56 0.34
CA ARG A 8 8.82 -22.70 -0.85
C ARG A 8 9.48 -21.38 -0.49
N LEU A 9 9.07 -20.74 0.58
CA LEU A 9 9.73 -19.52 1.08
C LEU A 9 11.19 -19.77 1.45
N LYS A 10 11.52 -20.95 2.00
CA LYS A 10 12.91 -21.34 2.28
C LYS A 10 13.69 -21.62 1.00
N GLU A 11 13.10 -22.34 0.03
CA GLU A 11 13.74 -22.58 -1.26
C GLU A 11 14.07 -21.26 -1.96
N ASP A 12 13.16 -20.32 -1.95
CA ASP A 12 13.33 -18.98 -2.52
C ASP A 12 14.43 -18.20 -1.77
N LYS A 13 14.36 -18.16 -0.42
CA LYS A 13 15.37 -17.52 0.43
C LYS A 13 16.78 -18.03 0.14
N PHE A 14 16.94 -19.34 -0.02
CA PHE A 14 18.25 -19.98 -0.29
C PHE A 14 18.56 -20.10 -1.79
N ARG A 15 17.77 -19.43 -2.64
CA ARG A 15 17.95 -19.40 -4.12
C ARG A 15 18.00 -20.78 -4.75
N LYS A 16 17.37 -21.77 -4.15
CA LYS A 16 17.25 -23.12 -4.71
C LYS A 16 16.23 -23.15 -5.83
N ARG A 17 15.14 -22.41 -5.68
CA ARG A 17 14.06 -22.24 -6.66
C ARG A 17 13.45 -20.85 -6.49
N SER A 18 13.34 -20.09 -7.58
CA SER A 18 12.86 -18.69 -7.60
C SER A 18 11.33 -18.59 -7.59
N TRP A 19 10.70 -19.07 -6.52
CA TRP A 19 9.24 -19.11 -6.43
C TRP A 19 8.58 -17.74 -6.52
N LYS A 20 9.23 -16.68 -6.09
CA LYS A 20 8.70 -15.29 -6.13
C LYS A 20 9.00 -14.54 -7.44
N ARG A 21 9.59 -15.23 -8.45
CA ARG A 21 9.87 -14.61 -9.74
C ARG A 21 8.62 -14.09 -10.43
N TRP A 22 7.55 -14.86 -10.46
CA TRP A 22 6.25 -14.47 -11.02
C TRP A 22 5.29 -14.10 -9.91
N GLY A 23 4.51 -13.03 -10.10
CA GLY A 23 3.52 -12.60 -9.15
C GLY A 23 2.60 -11.52 -9.71
N PRO A 24 1.69 -11.00 -8.91
CA PRO A 24 0.72 -10.00 -9.31
C PRO A 24 1.36 -8.60 -9.33
N PHE A 25 2.43 -8.43 -10.12
CA PHE A 25 3.24 -7.22 -10.09
C PHE A 25 2.80 -6.16 -11.11
N LEU A 26 1.64 -6.33 -11.76
CA LEU A 26 0.99 -5.34 -12.58
C LEU A 26 0.03 -4.48 -11.76
N SER A 27 -0.14 -3.22 -12.15
CA SER A 27 -1.22 -2.36 -11.68
C SER A 27 -2.46 -2.56 -12.55
N GLU A 28 -3.62 -2.27 -12.03
CA GLU A 28 -4.85 -2.12 -12.81
C GLU A 28 -5.04 -0.69 -13.32
N ARG A 29 -4.14 0.25 -12.92
CA ARG A 29 -4.22 1.69 -13.23
C ARG A 29 -2.86 2.35 -13.43
N GLN A 30 -1.90 1.73 -14.10
CA GLN A 30 -0.62 2.39 -14.42
C GLN A 30 -0.81 3.70 -15.19
N TRP A 31 -1.84 3.81 -16.03
CA TRP A 31 -2.15 5.00 -16.83
C TRP A 31 -2.36 6.26 -16.00
N GLY A 32 -2.88 6.15 -14.78
CA GLY A 32 -3.17 7.27 -13.89
C GLY A 32 -2.05 7.56 -12.88
N THR A 33 -0.77 7.48 -13.25
CA THR A 33 0.34 7.77 -12.35
C THR A 33 1.16 8.96 -12.84
N VAL A 34 1.78 9.68 -11.89
CA VAL A 34 2.67 10.79 -12.22
C VAL A 34 3.92 10.35 -12.99
N ARG A 35 4.26 9.06 -13.00
CA ARG A 35 5.34 8.52 -13.83
C ARG A 35 5.02 8.59 -15.31
N GLU A 36 3.77 8.44 -15.68
CA GLU A 36 3.28 8.57 -17.07
C GLU A 36 2.91 10.01 -17.44
N ASP A 37 3.02 10.96 -16.50
CA ASP A 37 2.75 12.37 -16.71
C ASP A 37 4.01 13.11 -17.15
N TYR A 38 3.91 13.81 -18.28
CA TYR A 38 4.94 14.67 -18.83
C TYR A 38 4.46 16.14 -18.96
N SER A 39 3.37 16.49 -18.27
CA SER A 39 2.90 17.88 -18.16
C SER A 39 3.83 18.73 -17.30
N ALA A 40 3.78 20.05 -17.46
CA ALA A 40 4.58 20.98 -16.67
C ALA A 40 4.04 21.16 -15.24
N ASP A 41 2.74 21.08 -15.08
CA ASP A 41 1.99 21.35 -13.83
C ASP A 41 1.76 20.09 -12.99
N GLY A 42 2.07 18.90 -13.53
CA GLY A 42 1.88 17.64 -12.83
C GLY A 42 0.46 17.11 -12.86
N ASP A 43 -0.39 17.65 -13.73
CA ASP A 43 -1.74 17.12 -13.95
C ASP A 43 -1.71 15.89 -14.86
N CYS A 44 -1.38 14.76 -14.26
CA CYS A 44 -1.32 13.47 -14.97
C CYS A 44 -2.68 13.06 -15.57
N TRP A 45 -3.79 13.50 -14.99
CA TRP A 45 -5.12 13.15 -15.44
C TRP A 45 -5.49 13.76 -16.76
N SER A 46 -5.14 15.04 -16.98
CA SER A 46 -5.33 15.71 -18.27
C SER A 46 -4.30 15.24 -19.29
N HIS A 47 -3.08 14.96 -18.86
CA HIS A 47 -2.00 14.51 -19.76
C HIS A 47 -2.21 13.07 -20.24
N PHE A 48 -2.66 12.17 -19.34
CA PHE A 48 -2.86 10.76 -19.63
C PHE A 48 -4.24 10.28 -19.17
N PRO A 49 -5.34 10.67 -19.84
CA PRO A 49 -6.68 10.28 -19.47
C PRO A 49 -6.95 8.79 -19.77
N HIS A 50 -7.94 8.22 -19.10
CA HIS A 50 -8.37 6.84 -19.30
C HIS A 50 -8.63 6.49 -20.78
N GLU A 51 -9.15 7.42 -21.55
CA GLU A 51 -9.40 7.22 -22.98
C GLU A 51 -8.13 6.92 -23.77
N HIS A 52 -7.00 7.54 -23.43
CA HIS A 52 -5.71 7.32 -24.09
C HIS A 52 -5.09 5.96 -23.72
N ALA A 53 -5.42 5.41 -22.54
CA ALA A 53 -4.76 4.23 -21.98
C ALA A 53 -4.81 2.99 -22.87
N ARG A 54 -5.90 2.80 -23.64
CA ARG A 54 -6.03 1.69 -24.58
C ARG A 54 -5.15 1.83 -25.83
N SER A 55 -4.79 3.05 -26.21
CA SER A 55 -4.09 3.37 -27.47
C SER A 55 -2.62 3.78 -27.26
N ARG A 56 -2.23 4.19 -26.05
CA ARG A 56 -0.90 4.65 -25.68
C ARG A 56 -0.12 3.54 -24.99
N ALA A 57 1.09 3.23 -25.42
CA ALA A 57 2.01 2.37 -24.71
C ALA A 57 2.58 3.13 -23.50
N TYR A 58 2.86 2.42 -22.41
CA TYR A 58 3.42 2.97 -21.18
C TYR A 58 4.92 2.79 -21.14
N ARG A 59 5.62 3.78 -20.61
CA ARG A 59 7.06 3.71 -20.42
C ARG A 59 7.44 3.00 -19.12
N TRP A 60 6.78 3.42 -18.02
CA TRP A 60 7.24 3.12 -16.67
C TRP A 60 6.61 1.87 -16.07
N GLY A 61 5.77 1.18 -16.80
CA GLY A 61 5.14 -0.04 -16.37
C GLY A 61 4.10 -0.54 -17.34
N GLU A 62 3.24 -1.43 -16.89
CA GLU A 62 2.09 -1.93 -17.64
C GLU A 62 0.91 -2.06 -16.68
N ASP A 63 -0.31 -2.03 -17.23
CA ASP A 63 -1.52 -2.35 -16.49
C ASP A 63 -2.29 -3.51 -17.12
N GLY A 64 -3.11 -4.15 -16.30
CA GLY A 64 -3.99 -5.24 -16.73
C GLY A 64 -4.80 -5.79 -15.58
N LEU A 65 -6.03 -6.23 -15.87
CA LEU A 65 -6.94 -6.77 -14.87
C LEU A 65 -6.36 -8.02 -14.21
N PHE A 66 -6.08 -7.96 -12.92
CA PHE A 66 -5.52 -9.05 -12.11
C PHE A 66 -4.32 -9.72 -12.79
N GLY A 67 -3.49 -8.89 -13.41
CA GLY A 67 -2.38 -9.37 -14.22
C GLY A 67 -1.24 -9.93 -13.37
N VAL A 68 -0.52 -10.88 -13.95
CA VAL A 68 0.71 -11.44 -13.41
C VAL A 68 1.86 -11.18 -14.37
N THR A 69 3.05 -10.94 -13.81
CA THR A 69 4.27 -10.73 -14.57
C THR A 69 5.47 -11.24 -13.78
N GLU A 70 6.60 -11.42 -14.46
CA GLU A 70 7.84 -11.68 -13.74
C GLU A 70 8.42 -10.39 -13.11
N SER A 71 9.36 -10.55 -12.21
CA SER A 71 9.88 -9.48 -11.34
C SER A 71 10.44 -8.25 -12.05
N HIS A 72 10.68 -8.29 -13.35
CA HIS A 72 11.14 -7.15 -14.16
C HIS A 72 10.06 -6.63 -15.13
N CYS A 73 8.85 -7.15 -15.03
CA CYS A 73 7.71 -6.75 -15.86
C CYS A 73 8.00 -6.81 -17.38
N ARG A 74 8.74 -7.82 -17.83
CA ARG A 74 9.06 -7.99 -19.27
C ARG A 74 7.94 -8.66 -20.02
N LEU A 75 7.36 -9.73 -19.47
CA LEU A 75 6.26 -10.49 -20.06
C LEU A 75 5.06 -10.47 -19.11
N CYS A 76 3.91 -10.01 -19.59
CA CYS A 76 2.71 -9.77 -18.83
C CYS A 76 1.57 -10.66 -19.30
N LEU A 77 0.86 -11.29 -18.35
CA LEU A 77 -0.33 -12.10 -18.58
C LEU A 77 -1.51 -11.51 -17.80
N SER A 78 -2.62 -11.26 -18.46
CA SER A 78 -3.85 -10.75 -17.88
C SER A 78 -5.06 -11.19 -18.70
N LEU A 79 -6.24 -10.60 -18.44
CA LEU A 79 -7.42 -10.81 -19.26
C LEU A 79 -8.05 -9.47 -19.67
N ALA A 80 -8.80 -9.50 -20.78
CA ALA A 80 -9.73 -8.45 -21.14
C ALA A 80 -11.15 -9.04 -21.29
N LEU A 81 -12.14 -8.18 -21.14
CA LEU A 81 -13.57 -8.55 -21.15
C LEU A 81 -14.36 -7.63 -22.05
N TRP A 82 -15.43 -8.19 -22.66
CA TRP A 82 -16.43 -7.39 -23.33
C TRP A 82 -17.80 -8.06 -23.23
N ASN A 83 -18.81 -7.27 -22.85
CA ASN A 83 -20.17 -7.76 -22.62
C ASN A 83 -21.11 -7.55 -23.83
N GLY A 84 -20.56 -7.25 -25.02
CA GLY A 84 -21.36 -6.96 -26.21
C GLY A 84 -22.01 -5.59 -26.25
N LYS A 85 -21.86 -4.77 -25.21
CA LYS A 85 -22.50 -3.46 -25.05
C LYS A 85 -21.58 -2.35 -24.58
N ASP A 86 -20.50 -2.70 -23.86
CA ASP A 86 -19.49 -1.76 -23.38
C ASP A 86 -18.82 -1.07 -24.58
N PRO A 87 -18.69 0.28 -24.60
CA PRO A 87 -18.00 0.98 -25.67
C PRO A 87 -16.47 0.77 -25.63
N ILE A 88 -15.94 0.20 -24.56
CA ILE A 88 -14.51 -0.02 -24.33
C ILE A 88 -14.25 -1.48 -24.04
N LEU A 89 -13.24 -2.05 -24.68
CA LEU A 89 -12.70 -3.34 -24.26
C LEU A 89 -12.09 -3.20 -22.87
N LYS A 90 -12.66 -3.90 -21.89
CA LYS A 90 -12.26 -3.80 -20.48
C LYS A 90 -10.94 -4.54 -20.24
N GLU A 91 -9.82 -3.80 -20.32
CA GLU A 91 -8.46 -4.28 -20.09
C GLU A 91 -7.87 -3.76 -18.78
N ARG A 92 -8.46 -2.72 -18.20
CA ARG A 92 -8.02 -2.00 -17.00
C ARG A 92 -9.20 -1.43 -16.25
N LEU A 93 -8.98 -1.03 -15.01
CA LEU A 93 -10.02 -0.42 -14.21
C LEU A 93 -10.23 1.06 -14.55
N PHE A 94 -11.43 1.54 -14.30
CA PHE A 94 -11.88 2.92 -14.49
C PHE A 94 -12.09 3.61 -13.15
N GLY A 95 -11.80 4.90 -13.11
CA GLY A 95 -12.10 5.78 -12.00
C GLY A 95 -12.11 7.23 -12.44
N LEU A 96 -12.61 8.08 -11.57
CA LEU A 96 -12.66 9.52 -11.75
C LEU A 96 -11.36 10.17 -11.31
N ASN A 97 -10.95 11.21 -12.00
CA ASN A 97 -9.88 12.11 -11.56
C ASN A 97 -10.46 13.25 -10.71
N SER A 98 -9.60 14.07 -10.12
CA SER A 98 -9.98 15.18 -9.25
C SER A 98 -10.91 16.22 -9.92
N HIS A 99 -10.84 16.36 -11.25
CA HIS A 99 -11.68 17.29 -12.00
C HIS A 99 -13.02 16.67 -12.43
N GLN A 100 -13.14 15.37 -12.43
CA GLN A 100 -14.35 14.64 -12.78
C GLN A 100 -15.19 14.28 -11.56
N GLY A 101 -14.57 14.14 -10.38
CA GLY A 101 -15.24 13.85 -9.12
C GLY A 101 -15.67 15.12 -8.37
N ASN A 102 -16.65 15.02 -7.49
CA ASN A 102 -17.06 16.12 -6.62
C ASN A 102 -16.36 16.11 -5.25
N HIS A 103 -15.64 15.03 -4.93
CA HIS A 103 -14.87 14.88 -3.68
C HIS A 103 -13.42 14.44 -3.90
N GLY A 104 -12.92 14.45 -5.12
CA GLY A 104 -11.56 14.07 -5.48
C GLY A 104 -11.50 12.85 -6.39
N GLU A 105 -10.39 12.14 -6.33
CA GLU A 105 -10.17 10.91 -7.10
C GLU A 105 -10.93 9.73 -6.49
N ASP A 106 -11.51 8.89 -7.36
CA ASP A 106 -12.29 7.76 -6.89
C ASP A 106 -12.33 6.59 -7.87
N VAL A 107 -12.37 5.37 -7.32
CA VAL A 107 -12.56 4.11 -8.04
C VAL A 107 -14.04 3.88 -8.30
N LYS A 108 -14.40 3.66 -9.55
CA LYS A 108 -15.78 3.36 -9.94
C LYS A 108 -15.94 1.92 -10.47
N GLU A 109 -15.32 0.97 -9.79
CA GLU A 109 -15.31 -0.46 -10.16
C GLU A 109 -15.51 -1.34 -8.91
N LEU A 110 -16.04 -2.55 -9.10
CA LEU A 110 -16.20 -3.54 -8.03
C LEU A 110 -15.29 -4.75 -8.25
N TYR A 111 -14.20 -4.81 -7.49
CA TYR A 111 -13.23 -5.90 -7.54
C TYR A 111 -12.75 -6.28 -6.14
N TYR A 112 -12.31 -7.54 -5.99
CA TYR A 112 -11.97 -8.08 -4.68
C TYR A 112 -10.77 -9.01 -4.79
N TYR A 113 -9.77 -8.81 -3.94
CA TYR A 113 -8.69 -9.77 -3.75
C TYR A 113 -9.12 -10.78 -2.68
N LEU A 114 -9.30 -12.04 -3.10
CA LEU A 114 -9.89 -13.06 -2.25
C LEU A 114 -8.86 -13.95 -1.57
N ASP A 115 -7.77 -14.27 -2.27
CA ASP A 115 -6.71 -15.14 -1.78
C ASP A 115 -5.37 -14.85 -2.46
N ASN A 116 -4.28 -15.08 -1.74
CA ASN A 116 -2.94 -15.08 -2.28
C ASN A 116 -1.98 -15.74 -1.28
N THR A 117 -0.98 -16.48 -1.74
CA THR A 117 0.10 -17.01 -0.90
C THR A 117 1.37 -16.17 -1.05
N PRO A 118 2.28 -16.16 -0.07
CA PRO A 118 3.49 -15.34 -0.11
C PRO A 118 4.41 -15.57 -1.32
N THR A 119 4.48 -16.81 -1.82
CA THR A 119 5.24 -17.14 -3.03
C THR A 119 4.42 -16.99 -4.30
N HIS A 120 3.16 -16.53 -4.18
CA HIS A 120 2.22 -16.47 -5.30
C HIS A 120 2.00 -17.84 -5.96
N SER A 121 2.13 -18.92 -5.17
CA SER A 121 1.85 -20.29 -5.63
C SER A 121 0.38 -20.53 -5.88
N TYR A 122 -0.50 -19.76 -5.21
CA TYR A 122 -1.93 -19.65 -5.47
C TYR A 122 -2.39 -18.21 -5.29
N MET A 123 -3.23 -17.73 -6.20
CA MET A 123 -3.81 -16.38 -6.19
C MET A 123 -5.25 -16.44 -6.65
N LYS A 124 -6.13 -15.61 -6.07
CA LYS A 124 -7.54 -15.51 -6.45
C LYS A 124 -8.05 -14.09 -6.32
N ALA A 125 -8.74 -13.63 -7.36
CA ALA A 125 -9.42 -12.33 -7.37
C ALA A 125 -10.80 -12.47 -8.02
N LEU A 126 -11.67 -11.50 -7.81
CA LEU A 126 -13.02 -11.43 -8.35
C LEU A 126 -13.30 -10.03 -8.89
N TYR A 127 -13.86 -9.96 -10.09
CA TYR A 127 -14.37 -8.75 -10.69
C TYR A 127 -15.86 -8.87 -10.96
N LYS A 128 -16.63 -7.82 -10.66
CA LYS A 128 -18.06 -7.71 -10.98
C LYS A 128 -18.21 -6.93 -12.27
N TYR A 129 -18.56 -7.61 -13.36
CA TYR A 129 -18.69 -7.00 -14.67
C TYR A 129 -20.17 -6.88 -15.07
N PRO A 130 -20.73 -5.68 -15.33
CA PRO A 130 -22.16 -5.54 -15.63
C PRO A 130 -22.53 -6.15 -16.99
N HIS A 131 -23.81 -6.60 -17.12
CA HIS A 131 -24.39 -7.01 -18.39
C HIS A 131 -24.73 -5.84 -19.32
N ALA A 132 -24.97 -4.68 -18.75
CA ALA A 132 -25.23 -3.45 -19.48
C ALA A 132 -23.93 -2.79 -19.93
N GLU A 133 -24.03 -1.79 -20.78
CA GLU A 133 -22.94 -0.85 -21.05
C GLU A 133 -22.38 -0.31 -19.72
N PHE A 134 -21.04 -0.31 -19.59
CA PHE A 134 -20.41 0.26 -18.42
C PHE A 134 -20.64 1.79 -18.42
N PRO A 135 -21.13 2.37 -17.32
CA PRO A 135 -21.70 3.71 -17.33
C PRO A 135 -20.65 4.83 -17.21
N TYR A 136 -19.57 4.81 -18.01
CA TYR A 136 -18.46 5.78 -17.96
C TYR A 136 -18.96 7.22 -17.98
N ALA A 137 -19.67 7.60 -19.04
CA ALA A 137 -20.15 8.97 -19.23
C ALA A 137 -21.17 9.41 -18.15
N LYS A 138 -21.97 8.47 -17.64
CA LYS A 138 -22.93 8.77 -16.57
C LYS A 138 -22.21 9.05 -15.25
N LEU A 139 -21.19 8.27 -14.92
CA LEU A 139 -20.37 8.46 -13.73
C LEU A 139 -19.65 9.81 -13.78
N GLU A 140 -19.00 10.14 -14.90
CA GLU A 140 -18.33 11.43 -15.07
C GLU A 140 -19.31 12.60 -15.02
N THR A 141 -20.39 12.55 -15.79
CA THR A 141 -21.34 13.65 -15.92
C THR A 141 -22.08 13.91 -14.60
N GLU A 142 -22.50 12.84 -13.92
CA GLU A 142 -23.27 12.99 -12.68
C GLU A 142 -22.40 13.49 -11.52
N ASN A 143 -21.17 12.99 -11.38
CA ASN A 143 -20.25 13.50 -10.36
C ASN A 143 -19.81 14.95 -10.66
N ALA A 144 -19.48 15.29 -11.91
CA ALA A 144 -19.14 16.67 -12.28
C ALA A 144 -20.31 17.66 -12.08
N ARG A 145 -21.56 17.18 -12.13
CA ARG A 145 -22.77 18.00 -11.88
C ARG A 145 -23.01 18.24 -10.38
N ARG A 146 -22.55 17.32 -9.53
CA ARG A 146 -22.73 17.39 -8.07
C ARG A 146 -21.78 18.42 -7.47
N GLY A 147 -22.24 19.08 -6.40
CA GLY A 147 -21.39 19.94 -5.58
C GLY A 147 -20.78 19.19 -4.41
N VAL A 148 -19.90 19.85 -3.69
CA VAL A 148 -19.24 19.30 -2.49
C VAL A 148 -20.20 18.95 -1.33
N ASN A 149 -21.45 19.38 -1.38
CA ASN A 149 -22.46 19.02 -0.38
C ASN A 149 -23.35 17.86 -0.82
N ASP A 150 -23.20 17.38 -2.05
CA ASP A 150 -23.89 16.21 -2.57
C ASP A 150 -23.01 14.97 -2.35
N PRO A 151 -23.56 13.79 -2.02
CA PRO A 151 -22.79 12.56 -1.95
C PRO A 151 -22.20 12.21 -3.31
N GLU A 152 -21.11 11.48 -3.34
CA GLU A 152 -20.57 10.93 -4.57
C GLU A 152 -21.58 10.03 -5.27
N TYR A 153 -21.50 9.98 -6.61
CA TYR A 153 -22.35 9.09 -7.41
C TYR A 153 -21.56 7.83 -7.74
N GLU A 154 -21.90 6.75 -7.04
CA GLU A 154 -21.19 5.49 -7.10
C GLU A 154 -21.68 4.59 -8.25
N ILE A 155 -20.84 3.58 -8.59
CA ILE A 155 -21.21 2.59 -9.60
C ILE A 155 -22.50 1.85 -9.23
N LEU A 156 -22.76 1.60 -7.94
CA LEU A 156 -23.99 0.96 -7.45
C LEU A 156 -25.23 1.85 -7.65
N ASP A 157 -25.08 3.17 -7.55
CA ASP A 157 -26.17 4.13 -7.79
C ASP A 157 -26.64 4.15 -9.24
N THR A 158 -25.78 3.74 -10.17
CA THR A 158 -26.12 3.67 -11.59
C THR A 158 -27.19 2.62 -11.88
N GLY A 159 -27.34 1.62 -11.00
CA GLY A 159 -28.26 0.51 -11.12
C GLY A 159 -27.81 -0.61 -12.06
N VAL A 160 -26.56 -0.57 -12.57
CA VAL A 160 -26.06 -1.59 -13.53
C VAL A 160 -25.98 -3.00 -12.96
N PHE A 161 -25.91 -3.12 -11.62
CA PHE A 161 -25.90 -4.39 -10.90
C PHE A 161 -27.28 -4.84 -10.39
N ASN A 162 -28.32 -4.05 -10.63
CA ASN A 162 -29.68 -4.37 -10.15
C ASN A 162 -30.18 -5.69 -10.73
N TYR A 163 -30.90 -6.44 -9.90
CA TYR A 163 -31.47 -7.76 -10.24
C TYR A 163 -30.41 -8.82 -10.60
N GLY A 164 -29.18 -8.67 -10.12
CA GLY A 164 -28.10 -9.60 -10.42
C GLY A 164 -27.57 -9.53 -11.85
N ARG A 165 -27.86 -8.45 -12.61
CA ARG A 165 -27.45 -8.31 -14.03
C ARG A 165 -25.97 -8.02 -14.17
N TYR A 166 -25.16 -8.99 -13.78
CA TYR A 166 -23.69 -8.94 -13.87
C TYR A 166 -23.08 -10.33 -14.03
N PHE A 167 -21.87 -10.34 -14.49
CA PHE A 167 -20.97 -11.50 -14.46
C PHE A 167 -20.07 -11.44 -13.23
N ASP A 168 -19.93 -12.57 -12.55
CA ASP A 168 -18.80 -12.82 -11.67
C ASP A 168 -17.64 -13.35 -12.52
N VAL A 169 -16.55 -12.60 -12.58
CA VAL A 169 -15.33 -13.01 -13.25
C VAL A 169 -14.29 -13.33 -12.17
N THR A 170 -14.14 -14.62 -11.89
CA THR A 170 -13.14 -15.11 -10.94
C THR A 170 -11.85 -15.42 -11.68
N VAL A 171 -10.77 -14.81 -11.25
CA VAL A 171 -9.43 -15.02 -11.79
C VAL A 171 -8.60 -15.77 -10.77
N GLU A 172 -8.10 -16.93 -11.16
CA GLU A 172 -7.23 -17.74 -10.33
C GLU A 172 -5.94 -18.05 -11.08
N TYR A 173 -4.82 -17.94 -10.38
CA TYR A 173 -3.53 -18.45 -10.87
C TYR A 173 -2.94 -19.40 -9.86
N CYS A 174 -2.27 -20.43 -10.35
CA CYS A 174 -1.41 -21.26 -9.53
C CYS A 174 -0.10 -21.60 -10.26
N LYS A 175 0.89 -22.02 -9.50
CA LYS A 175 2.19 -22.43 -10.03
C LYS A 175 2.38 -23.92 -9.83
N ALA A 176 2.62 -24.65 -10.91
CA ALA A 176 3.11 -26.03 -10.82
C ALA A 176 4.59 -26.02 -10.41
N SER A 177 5.36 -25.06 -10.94
CA SER A 177 6.77 -24.79 -10.64
C SER A 177 7.06 -23.28 -10.78
N PRO A 178 8.25 -22.77 -10.45
CA PRO A 178 8.53 -21.33 -10.49
C PRO A 178 8.21 -20.63 -11.81
N ASN A 179 8.41 -21.30 -12.95
CA ASN A 179 8.15 -20.76 -14.30
C ASN A 179 7.04 -21.53 -15.05
N ASP A 180 6.14 -22.17 -14.35
CA ASP A 180 4.97 -22.85 -14.91
C ASP A 180 3.71 -22.32 -14.21
N ILE A 181 3.03 -21.39 -14.86
CA ILE A 181 1.88 -20.63 -14.37
C ILE A 181 0.62 -21.14 -15.06
N LEU A 182 -0.34 -21.62 -14.29
CA LEU A 182 -1.65 -22.03 -14.72
C LEU A 182 -2.65 -20.93 -14.37
N GLY A 183 -3.43 -20.49 -15.35
CA GLY A 183 -4.53 -19.53 -15.17
C GLY A 183 -5.88 -20.23 -15.38
N ARG A 184 -6.82 -19.97 -14.48
CA ARG A 184 -8.20 -20.43 -14.55
C ARG A 184 -9.14 -19.24 -14.38
N TYR A 185 -9.90 -18.94 -15.43
CA TYR A 185 -10.85 -17.85 -15.42
C TYR A 185 -12.26 -18.42 -15.45
N THR A 186 -13.01 -18.18 -14.38
CA THR A 186 -14.40 -18.62 -14.27
C THR A 186 -15.31 -17.43 -14.45
N VAL A 187 -16.19 -17.49 -15.46
CA VAL A 187 -17.20 -16.45 -15.71
C VAL A 187 -18.58 -17.02 -15.47
N ALA A 188 -19.31 -16.45 -14.53
CA ALA A 188 -20.64 -16.87 -14.16
C ALA A 188 -21.67 -15.77 -14.41
N ASN A 189 -22.75 -16.08 -15.12
CA ASN A 189 -23.88 -15.18 -15.28
C ASN A 189 -24.74 -15.22 -14.01
N ARG A 190 -24.77 -14.11 -13.25
CA ARG A 190 -25.60 -13.98 -12.05
C ARG A 190 -26.98 -13.40 -12.35
N GLY A 191 -27.18 -12.93 -13.58
CA GLY A 191 -28.44 -12.32 -14.01
C GLY A 191 -29.54 -13.30 -14.33
N PRO A 192 -30.78 -12.80 -14.40
CA PRO A 192 -31.98 -13.60 -14.73
C PRO A 192 -32.14 -13.86 -16.24
N GLU A 193 -31.25 -13.30 -17.05
CA GLU A 193 -31.33 -13.34 -18.53
C GLU A 193 -30.07 -13.94 -19.11
N ARG A 194 -30.19 -14.56 -20.30
CA ARG A 194 -29.05 -14.98 -21.09
C ARG A 194 -28.25 -13.76 -21.51
N ALA A 195 -26.93 -13.83 -21.35
CA ALA A 195 -26.02 -12.72 -21.63
C ALA A 195 -24.74 -13.19 -22.32
N THR A 196 -24.30 -12.40 -23.29
CA THR A 196 -23.05 -12.63 -24.04
C THR A 196 -21.87 -12.02 -23.31
N VAL A 197 -20.77 -12.73 -23.26
CA VAL A 197 -19.50 -12.23 -22.79
C VAL A 197 -18.34 -12.71 -23.65
N HIS A 198 -17.46 -11.79 -24.01
CA HIS A 198 -16.19 -12.08 -24.63
C HIS A 198 -15.11 -12.06 -23.56
N VAL A 199 -14.24 -13.06 -23.57
CA VAL A 199 -13.13 -13.18 -22.63
C VAL A 199 -11.85 -13.35 -23.44
N LEU A 200 -10.89 -12.47 -23.19
CA LEU A 200 -9.64 -12.43 -23.92
C LEU A 200 -8.46 -12.58 -22.95
N PRO A 201 -8.00 -13.79 -22.66
CA PRO A 201 -6.69 -13.97 -22.04
C PRO A 201 -5.62 -13.35 -22.92
N GLN A 202 -4.84 -12.41 -22.37
CA GLN A 202 -3.85 -11.62 -23.10
C GLN A 202 -2.45 -11.89 -22.58
N LEU A 203 -1.49 -11.96 -23.52
CA LEU A 203 -0.07 -12.03 -23.23
C LEU A 203 0.66 -10.95 -24.04
N TRP A 204 1.54 -10.18 -23.40
CA TRP A 204 2.28 -9.12 -24.09
C TRP A 204 3.61 -8.83 -23.43
N TYR A 205 4.51 -8.23 -24.22
CA TYR A 205 5.74 -7.66 -23.71
C TYR A 205 5.57 -6.20 -23.36
N ARG A 206 6.09 -5.77 -22.19
CA ARG A 206 6.23 -4.36 -21.87
C ARG A 206 7.06 -3.67 -22.97
N ASN A 207 6.57 -2.52 -23.44
CA ASN A 207 7.26 -1.79 -24.47
C ASN A 207 8.56 -1.17 -23.92
N ILE A 208 9.69 -1.65 -24.39
CA ILE A 208 11.04 -1.19 -24.06
C ILE A 208 11.82 -0.72 -25.31
N TRP A 209 11.22 -0.81 -26.50
CA TRP A 209 11.87 -0.55 -27.79
C TRP A 209 11.50 0.79 -28.43
N ASP A 210 10.51 1.51 -27.92
CA ASP A 210 10.07 2.78 -28.52
C ASP A 210 10.68 4.02 -27.84
N TRP A 211 11.44 3.86 -26.74
CA TRP A 211 11.93 4.97 -25.88
C TRP A 211 13.34 5.47 -26.20
N GLY A 212 14.00 4.93 -27.24
CA GLY A 212 15.35 5.31 -27.68
C GLY A 212 16.46 4.47 -27.05
N GLU A 213 17.63 4.52 -27.69
CA GLU A 213 18.83 3.73 -27.33
C GLU A 213 19.44 4.14 -25.97
N ASP A 214 19.22 5.38 -25.55
CA ASP A 214 19.68 5.90 -24.24
C ASP A 214 18.83 5.43 -23.05
N CYS A 215 17.74 4.68 -23.30
CA CYS A 215 16.91 4.12 -22.26
C CYS A 215 17.61 2.91 -21.61
N GLU A 216 17.73 2.88 -20.29
CA GLU A 216 18.41 1.77 -19.58
C GLU A 216 17.79 0.39 -19.87
N ALA A 217 16.51 0.33 -20.20
CA ALA A 217 15.81 -0.91 -20.55
C ALA A 217 15.86 -1.25 -22.05
N TYR A 218 16.53 -0.43 -22.89
CA TYR A 218 16.58 -0.65 -24.31
C TYR A 218 17.35 -1.93 -24.67
N HIS A 219 16.82 -2.64 -25.65
CA HIS A 219 17.49 -3.78 -26.30
C HIS A 219 17.37 -3.65 -27.82
N GLU A 220 18.48 -3.85 -28.53
CA GLU A 220 18.50 -3.86 -30.00
C GLU A 220 17.51 -4.88 -30.61
N VAL A 221 17.36 -6.03 -29.94
CA VAL A 221 16.45 -7.08 -30.39
C VAL A 221 15.08 -6.88 -29.75
N LYS A 222 14.09 -6.55 -30.58
CA LYS A 222 12.70 -6.47 -30.19
C LYS A 222 12.17 -7.86 -29.83
N PRO A 223 11.46 -8.04 -28.68
CA PRO A 223 10.83 -9.32 -28.34
C PRO A 223 9.69 -9.65 -29.30
N ILE A 224 9.36 -10.94 -29.42
CA ILE A 224 8.33 -11.41 -30.34
C ILE A 224 7.53 -12.57 -29.75
N LEU A 225 6.22 -12.53 -29.98
CA LEU A 225 5.27 -13.63 -29.78
C LEU A 225 4.92 -14.18 -31.13
N VAL A 226 5.05 -15.50 -31.33
CA VAL A 226 4.75 -16.17 -32.61
C VAL A 226 3.94 -17.42 -32.35
N LYS A 227 2.84 -17.61 -33.11
CA LYS A 227 2.11 -18.87 -33.09
C LYS A 227 2.86 -19.90 -33.93
N ASP A 228 3.24 -21.01 -33.31
CA ASP A 228 3.94 -22.11 -34.00
C ASP A 228 2.96 -23.04 -34.74
N LYS A 229 3.49 -24.01 -35.45
CA LYS A 229 2.71 -24.99 -36.21
C LYS A 229 1.88 -25.94 -35.34
N SER A 230 2.21 -26.05 -34.05
CA SER A 230 1.48 -26.86 -33.08
C SER A 230 0.30 -26.10 -32.43
N GLY A 231 0.17 -24.81 -32.73
CA GLY A 231 -0.85 -23.94 -32.15
C GLY A 231 -0.41 -23.20 -30.87
N LYS A 232 0.77 -23.47 -30.37
CA LYS A 232 1.35 -22.82 -29.20
C LYS A 232 1.91 -21.44 -29.55
N ILE A 233 1.87 -20.54 -28.60
CA ILE A 233 2.48 -19.20 -28.74
C ILE A 233 3.87 -19.25 -28.12
N ARG A 234 4.89 -19.17 -28.97
CA ARG A 234 6.29 -19.12 -28.58
C ARG A 234 6.64 -17.66 -28.22
N CYS A 235 7.25 -17.47 -27.05
CA CYS A 235 7.58 -16.17 -26.48
C CYS A 235 9.11 -16.01 -26.46
N GLU A 236 9.64 -15.16 -27.34
CA GLU A 236 11.07 -14.91 -27.46
C GLU A 236 11.39 -13.51 -26.95
N HIS A 237 12.34 -13.43 -26.02
CA HIS A 237 12.84 -12.17 -25.47
C HIS A 237 14.34 -12.30 -25.19
N PRO A 238 15.14 -11.28 -25.53
CA PRO A 238 16.60 -11.36 -25.41
C PRO A 238 17.12 -11.78 -24.04
N THR A 239 16.46 -11.33 -22.97
CA THR A 239 16.93 -11.53 -21.59
C THR A 239 15.94 -12.26 -20.68
N LEU A 240 14.77 -12.70 -21.17
CA LEU A 240 13.77 -13.39 -20.33
C LEU A 240 14.24 -14.75 -19.83
N SER A 241 15.13 -15.40 -20.57
CA SER A 241 15.75 -16.66 -20.17
C SER A 241 16.88 -16.49 -19.16
N GLU A 242 17.43 -15.30 -19.05
CA GLU A 242 18.48 -14.99 -18.07
C GLU A 242 17.85 -14.87 -16.69
N VAL A 243 18.26 -15.73 -15.79
CA VAL A 243 17.85 -15.67 -14.38
C VAL A 243 18.72 -14.62 -13.70
N GLU A 244 18.50 -13.35 -14.00
CA GLU A 244 18.97 -12.26 -13.13
C GLU A 244 18.01 -12.11 -11.95
N ASP A 245 17.91 -13.15 -11.13
CA ASP A 245 17.11 -13.16 -9.91
C ASP A 245 17.83 -12.43 -8.77
N ARG A 246 18.46 -11.32 -9.07
CA ARG A 246 19.04 -10.49 -8.02
C ARG A 246 18.26 -9.17 -7.96
N PRO A 247 17.53 -8.90 -6.87
CA PRO A 247 17.51 -7.51 -6.44
C PRO A 247 18.97 -7.06 -6.41
N ARG A 248 19.28 -5.87 -6.92
CA ARG A 248 20.66 -5.34 -6.83
C ARG A 248 21.07 -5.43 -5.38
N LEU A 249 21.88 -6.46 -5.06
CA LEU A 249 22.50 -6.60 -3.74
C LEU A 249 23.36 -5.36 -3.56
N ASN A 250 23.02 -4.53 -2.59
CA ASN A 250 23.90 -3.44 -2.21
C ASN A 250 25.23 -4.02 -1.72
N SER A 251 26.24 -3.17 -1.63
CA SER A 251 27.59 -3.57 -1.17
C SER A 251 27.58 -4.32 0.16
N MET A 252 26.54 -4.16 0.93
CA MET A 252 26.30 -4.73 2.25
C MET A 252 25.76 -6.15 2.22
N ASP A 253 24.89 -6.47 1.26
CA ASP A 253 24.46 -7.86 1.04
C ASP A 253 25.61 -8.73 0.56
N ARG A 254 26.58 -8.18 -0.20
CA ARG A 254 27.84 -8.88 -0.54
C ARG A 254 28.69 -9.16 0.68
N TYR A 255 28.81 -8.20 1.57
CA TYR A 255 29.60 -8.34 2.80
C TYR A 255 29.01 -9.42 3.73
N VAL A 256 27.72 -9.55 3.76
CA VAL A 256 27.00 -10.56 4.55
C VAL A 256 27.10 -11.95 3.92
N GLU A 257 27.08 -12.06 2.57
CA GLU A 257 27.34 -13.34 1.87
C GLU A 257 28.75 -13.85 2.11
N GLU A 258 29.73 -12.97 2.27
CA GLU A 258 31.13 -13.34 2.54
C GLU A 258 31.39 -13.79 3.99
N MET A 259 30.50 -13.43 4.93
CA MET A 259 30.66 -13.79 6.36
C MET A 259 29.93 -15.08 6.79
N GLU A 260 29.10 -15.70 5.94
CA GLU A 260 28.57 -17.04 6.24
C GLU A 260 29.63 -18.12 5.96
N PRO A 261 29.86 -19.10 6.89
CA PRO A 261 30.72 -20.21 6.61
C PRO A 261 30.21 -20.96 5.37
N PRO A 262 31.11 -21.48 4.52
CA PRO A 262 30.78 -22.10 3.25
C PRO A 262 30.04 -23.42 3.47
N HIS A 263 28.76 -23.40 3.70
CA HIS A 263 27.92 -24.55 3.47
C HIS A 263 27.60 -24.62 1.99
N ASP A 264 28.39 -25.41 1.29
CA ASP A 264 28.15 -25.90 -0.07
C ASP A 264 28.14 -24.86 -1.21
N ARG A 265 29.22 -24.07 -1.34
CA ARG A 265 29.45 -23.26 -2.56
C ARG A 265 29.50 -24.07 -3.87
N ALA A 266 29.70 -25.37 -3.80
CA ALA A 266 29.82 -26.22 -4.98
C ALA A 266 28.48 -26.51 -5.66
N SER A 267 27.34 -26.50 -4.91
CA SER A 267 26.03 -26.81 -5.48
C SER A 267 25.35 -25.60 -6.15
N VAL A 268 25.70 -24.38 -5.77
CA VAL A 268 25.09 -23.13 -6.32
C VAL A 268 25.68 -22.77 -7.68
N LEU A 269 26.96 -23.10 -7.93
CA LEU A 269 27.62 -22.85 -9.23
C LEU A 269 27.26 -23.86 -10.33
N TYR A 270 26.74 -25.03 -9.96
CA TYR A 270 26.45 -26.10 -10.94
C TYR A 270 25.12 -25.93 -11.69
N HIS A 271 24.21 -25.03 -11.26
CA HIS A 271 22.98 -24.80 -12.01
C HIS A 271 23.06 -23.63 -13.01
N GLN A 272 24.20 -22.94 -13.10
CA GLN A 272 24.42 -21.86 -14.04
C GLN A 272 25.08 -22.27 -15.37
N THR A 273 25.53 -23.51 -15.50
CA THR A 273 26.23 -23.95 -16.72
C THR A 273 25.40 -24.96 -17.49
N SER A 274 25.18 -24.61 -18.76
CA SER A 274 24.81 -25.46 -19.89
C SER A 274 23.43 -26.11 -19.86
N VAL A 275 22.47 -25.31 -20.24
CA VAL A 275 21.26 -25.82 -20.88
C VAL A 275 21.38 -25.57 -22.38
N HIS A 276 22.12 -26.44 -23.07
CA HIS A 276 22.11 -26.53 -24.53
C HIS A 276 20.91 -27.33 -24.99
N GLY A 277 19.81 -26.61 -25.24
CA GLY A 277 18.63 -27.09 -25.95
C GLY A 277 17.87 -25.87 -26.40
N GLU A 278 17.61 -25.71 -27.67
CA GLU A 278 17.05 -24.54 -28.35
C GLU A 278 15.76 -23.98 -27.68
N ASP A 279 15.01 -24.80 -26.93
CA ASP A 279 13.72 -24.40 -26.33
C ASP A 279 13.74 -24.15 -24.79
N LYS A 280 14.83 -24.41 -24.11
CA LYS A 280 14.82 -24.44 -22.63
C LYS A 280 14.68 -23.07 -22.00
N GLY A 281 15.17 -21.99 -22.64
CA GLY A 281 15.04 -20.60 -22.19
C GLY A 281 13.79 -19.87 -22.69
N VAL A 282 13.04 -20.47 -23.59
CA VAL A 282 11.86 -19.88 -24.26
C VAL A 282 10.62 -20.16 -23.42
N PHE A 283 9.70 -19.21 -23.36
CA PHE A 283 8.39 -19.43 -22.76
C PHE A 283 7.37 -19.83 -23.84
N PHE A 284 6.38 -20.61 -23.42
CA PHE A 284 5.26 -21.04 -24.24
C PHE A 284 3.96 -20.66 -23.55
N PHE A 285 3.05 -20.08 -24.31
CA PHE A 285 1.71 -19.79 -23.85
C PHE A 285 0.71 -20.63 -24.62
N GLU A 286 -0.14 -21.34 -23.90
CA GLU A 286 -1.18 -22.17 -24.43
C GLU A 286 -2.55 -21.76 -23.90
N LEU A 287 -3.53 -21.84 -24.79
CA LEU A 287 -4.93 -21.53 -24.54
C LEU A 287 -5.73 -22.83 -24.58
N GLY A 288 -6.56 -23.06 -23.57
CA GLY A 288 -7.50 -24.19 -23.56
C GLY A 288 -8.52 -24.07 -24.68
N PRO A 289 -9.16 -25.19 -25.08
CA PRO A 289 -10.24 -25.14 -26.04
C PRO A 289 -11.46 -24.38 -25.52
N ASP A 290 -12.39 -24.05 -26.43
CA ASP A 290 -13.70 -23.52 -26.08
C ASP A 290 -14.63 -24.61 -25.52
N GLN A 291 -15.91 -24.26 -25.30
CA GLN A 291 -16.95 -25.20 -24.80
C GLN A 291 -17.24 -26.36 -25.72
N ASP A 292 -16.97 -26.22 -27.02
CA ASP A 292 -17.17 -27.24 -28.07
C ASP A 292 -15.88 -28.06 -28.32
N ASP A 293 -14.89 -27.94 -27.48
CA ASP A 293 -13.57 -28.57 -27.60
C ASP A 293 -12.78 -28.11 -28.84
N LYS A 294 -13.04 -26.88 -29.31
CA LYS A 294 -12.38 -26.28 -30.48
C LYS A 294 -11.27 -25.31 -30.05
N ALA A 295 -10.25 -25.24 -30.90
CA ALA A 295 -9.21 -24.25 -30.77
C ALA A 295 -9.78 -22.83 -30.99
N VAL A 296 -9.45 -21.92 -30.09
CA VAL A 296 -9.94 -20.52 -30.15
C VAL A 296 -9.11 -19.69 -31.12
N PRO A 297 -9.70 -18.63 -31.73
CA PRO A 297 -8.96 -17.65 -32.51
C PRO A 297 -7.92 -16.95 -31.64
N VAL A 298 -6.72 -16.76 -32.16
CA VAL A 298 -5.65 -15.99 -31.50
C VAL A 298 -5.39 -14.73 -32.30
N LEU A 299 -5.52 -13.60 -31.65
CA LEU A 299 -5.29 -12.26 -32.21
C LEU A 299 -3.86 -11.82 -31.91
N PHE A 300 -3.22 -11.12 -32.85
CA PHE A 300 -1.88 -10.59 -32.66
C PHE A 300 -1.80 -9.11 -33.07
N THR A 301 -1.05 -8.34 -32.30
CA THR A 301 -0.76 -6.94 -32.56
C THR A 301 0.58 -6.55 -31.91
N GLU A 302 0.93 -5.27 -31.97
CA GLU A 302 2.07 -4.67 -31.29
C GLU A 302 1.61 -3.93 -30.05
N ASN A 303 2.36 -4.04 -28.95
CA ASN A 303 2.20 -3.17 -27.78
C ASN A 303 2.93 -1.84 -28.04
N SER A 304 2.52 -1.13 -29.08
CA SER A 304 3.06 0.18 -29.48
C SER A 304 1.93 1.19 -29.62
N THR A 305 2.25 2.44 -29.33
CA THR A 305 1.29 3.57 -29.33
C THR A 305 0.67 3.76 -30.72
N ASN A 306 -0.66 3.95 -30.76
CA ASN A 306 -1.37 4.43 -31.93
C ASN A 306 -1.18 5.93 -32.08
N ALA A 307 -0.04 6.34 -32.65
CA ALA A 307 0.34 7.74 -32.81
C ALA A 307 -0.57 8.49 -33.81
N GLU A 308 -1.12 7.77 -34.80
CA GLU A 308 -2.06 8.34 -35.77
C GLU A 308 -3.33 8.82 -35.05
N LYS A 309 -3.89 7.98 -34.18
CA LYS A 309 -5.10 8.31 -33.41
C LYS A 309 -4.86 9.40 -32.37
N LEU A 310 -3.77 9.31 -31.61
CA LEU A 310 -3.55 10.18 -30.45
C LEU A 310 -2.96 11.55 -30.83
N TYR A 311 -2.12 11.59 -31.87
CA TYR A 311 -1.29 12.76 -32.16
C TYR A 311 -1.38 13.21 -33.62
N GLY A 312 -2.16 12.53 -34.47
CA GLY A 312 -2.19 12.81 -35.92
C GLY A 312 -0.89 12.47 -36.66
N GLY A 313 -0.03 11.69 -36.01
CA GLY A 313 1.25 11.24 -36.59
C GLY A 313 1.11 10.02 -37.49
N SER A 314 2.19 9.30 -37.70
CA SER A 314 2.21 8.03 -38.43
C SER A 314 2.60 6.87 -37.50
N ASN A 315 1.93 5.75 -37.64
CA ASN A 315 2.27 4.56 -36.89
C ASN A 315 3.48 3.84 -37.51
N LYS A 316 4.39 3.33 -36.67
CA LYS A 316 5.53 2.50 -37.13
C LYS A 316 5.07 1.15 -37.69
N SER A 317 3.91 0.66 -37.26
CA SER A 317 3.25 -0.57 -37.71
C SER A 317 1.77 -0.29 -37.96
N LYS A 318 1.16 -1.04 -38.89
CA LYS A 318 -0.28 -1.04 -39.09
C LYS A 318 -1.00 -1.59 -37.82
N TYR A 319 -0.35 -2.49 -37.11
CA TYR A 319 -0.88 -3.15 -35.93
C TYR A 319 -0.37 -2.45 -34.67
N VAL A 320 -1.26 -1.91 -33.86
CA VAL A 320 -0.95 -1.06 -32.69
C VAL A 320 -1.72 -1.53 -31.47
N LYS A 321 -1.44 -0.95 -30.31
CA LYS A 321 -1.92 -1.39 -28.99
C LYS A 321 -3.43 -1.62 -28.92
N ASP A 322 -4.25 -0.78 -29.55
CA ASP A 322 -5.71 -0.81 -29.51
C ASP A 322 -6.38 -1.69 -30.59
N ALA A 323 -5.61 -2.48 -31.30
CA ALA A 323 -6.11 -3.34 -32.37
C ALA A 323 -7.22 -4.31 -31.91
N PHE A 324 -7.10 -4.88 -30.72
CA PHE A 324 -8.09 -5.79 -30.17
C PHE A 324 -9.42 -5.11 -29.86
N HIS A 325 -9.38 -3.85 -29.39
CA HIS A 325 -10.57 -3.04 -29.22
C HIS A 325 -11.31 -2.87 -30.54
N HIS A 326 -10.62 -2.48 -31.60
CA HIS A 326 -11.21 -2.30 -32.93
C HIS A 326 -11.71 -3.62 -33.55
N TYR A 327 -10.98 -4.71 -33.33
CA TYR A 327 -11.40 -6.04 -33.79
C TYR A 327 -12.68 -6.52 -33.10
N VAL A 328 -12.72 -6.46 -31.76
CA VAL A 328 -13.83 -7.04 -30.98
C VAL A 328 -15.07 -6.16 -31.05
N ILE A 329 -14.93 -4.86 -30.85
CA ILE A 329 -16.06 -3.94 -30.73
C ILE A 329 -16.55 -3.45 -32.08
N ASN A 330 -15.61 -3.09 -32.98
CA ASN A 330 -15.96 -2.48 -34.26
C ASN A 330 -16.01 -3.49 -35.42
N GLY A 331 -15.66 -4.76 -35.20
CA GLY A 331 -15.63 -5.78 -36.23
C GLY A 331 -14.54 -5.58 -37.31
N GLN A 332 -13.51 -4.76 -37.01
CA GLN A 332 -12.44 -4.42 -37.96
C GLN A 332 -11.36 -5.51 -37.96
N THR A 333 -11.57 -6.55 -38.75
CA THR A 333 -10.70 -7.76 -38.79
C THR A 333 -9.29 -7.49 -39.31
N ASP A 334 -9.07 -6.41 -40.06
CA ASP A 334 -7.78 -6.03 -40.64
C ASP A 334 -6.87 -5.25 -39.70
N THR A 335 -7.31 -4.96 -38.46
CA THR A 335 -6.53 -4.30 -37.43
C THR A 335 -5.54 -5.24 -36.71
N VAL A 336 -5.75 -6.54 -36.78
CA VAL A 336 -4.88 -7.57 -36.20
C VAL A 336 -3.98 -8.21 -37.25
N ASN A 337 -2.81 -8.71 -36.84
CA ASN A 337 -1.82 -9.27 -37.75
C ASN A 337 -2.21 -10.69 -38.23
N PRO A 338 -2.55 -10.89 -39.54
CA PRO A 338 -2.94 -12.19 -40.05
C PRO A 338 -1.78 -13.18 -40.11
N LYS A 339 -0.52 -12.73 -40.01
CA LYS A 339 0.67 -13.59 -39.97
C LYS A 339 0.93 -14.22 -38.60
N GLN A 340 0.06 -13.92 -37.61
CA GLN A 340 0.08 -14.52 -36.29
C GLN A 340 1.41 -14.35 -35.55
N TYR A 341 1.93 -13.11 -35.55
CA TYR A 341 3.05 -12.69 -34.72
C TYR A 341 2.89 -11.21 -34.27
N GLY A 342 3.57 -10.81 -33.21
CA GLY A 342 3.60 -9.47 -32.68
C GLY A 342 4.23 -9.42 -31.30
N THR A 343 4.04 -8.33 -30.59
CA THR A 343 4.47 -8.19 -29.19
C THR A 343 3.31 -8.27 -28.19
N LYS A 344 2.08 -8.39 -28.68
CA LYS A 344 0.86 -8.61 -27.91
C LYS A 344 -0.03 -9.63 -28.62
N CYS A 345 -0.58 -10.58 -27.87
CA CYS A 345 -1.55 -11.55 -28.38
C CYS A 345 -2.71 -11.76 -27.39
N ALA A 346 -3.82 -12.26 -27.90
CA ALA A 346 -4.97 -12.64 -27.09
C ALA A 346 -5.72 -13.83 -27.67
N GLY A 347 -6.15 -14.76 -26.83
CA GLY A 347 -7.19 -15.74 -27.20
C GLY A 347 -8.56 -15.06 -27.15
N HIS A 348 -9.43 -15.32 -28.14
CA HIS A 348 -10.74 -14.71 -28.19
C HIS A 348 -11.86 -15.74 -28.00
N TYR A 349 -12.38 -15.82 -26.78
CA TYR A 349 -13.52 -16.66 -26.40
C TYR A 349 -14.81 -15.85 -26.44
N VAL A 350 -15.89 -16.48 -26.90
CA VAL A 350 -17.23 -15.87 -26.92
C VAL A 350 -18.22 -16.87 -26.34
N PHE A 351 -18.95 -16.44 -25.33
CA PHE A 351 -19.93 -17.26 -24.64
C PHE A 351 -21.27 -16.55 -24.53
N ASP A 352 -22.32 -17.34 -24.73
CA ASP A 352 -23.70 -16.95 -24.42
C ASP A 352 -24.18 -17.76 -23.23
N LEU A 353 -24.16 -17.15 -22.06
CA LEU A 353 -24.42 -17.81 -20.78
C LEU A 353 -25.88 -17.68 -20.38
N ASP A 354 -26.54 -18.80 -20.11
CA ASP A 354 -27.87 -18.80 -19.50
C ASP A 354 -27.81 -18.34 -18.02
N PRO A 355 -28.94 -17.93 -17.42
CA PRO A 355 -29.02 -17.59 -16.00
C PRO A 355 -28.40 -18.64 -15.09
N GLY A 356 -27.46 -18.24 -14.25
CA GLY A 356 -26.73 -19.14 -13.34
C GLY A 356 -25.69 -20.05 -13.99
N GLN A 357 -25.52 -20.00 -15.30
CA GLN A 357 -24.49 -20.78 -16.01
C GLN A 357 -23.12 -20.17 -15.75
N GLU A 358 -22.11 -21.03 -15.66
CA GLU A 358 -20.71 -20.66 -15.60
C GLU A 358 -19.86 -21.40 -16.62
N VAL A 359 -18.77 -20.76 -17.02
CA VAL A 359 -17.74 -21.32 -17.91
C VAL A 359 -16.39 -21.16 -17.30
N VAL A 360 -15.50 -22.09 -17.63
CA VAL A 360 -14.11 -22.09 -17.15
C VAL A 360 -13.18 -22.06 -18.33
N ILE A 361 -12.30 -21.08 -18.38
CA ILE A 361 -11.24 -20.94 -19.37
C ILE A 361 -9.92 -21.29 -18.69
N LYS A 362 -9.13 -22.15 -19.33
CA LYS A 362 -7.81 -22.56 -18.84
C LYS A 362 -6.73 -21.98 -19.74
N VAL A 363 -5.69 -21.44 -19.15
CA VAL A 363 -4.48 -20.98 -19.85
C VAL A 363 -3.24 -21.45 -19.10
N ARG A 364 -2.13 -21.59 -19.81
CA ARG A 364 -0.88 -22.01 -19.20
C ARG A 364 0.30 -21.29 -19.85
N LEU A 365 1.16 -20.69 -19.03
CA LEU A 365 2.40 -20.06 -19.43
C LEU A 365 3.57 -20.77 -18.74
N TYR A 366 4.47 -21.38 -19.51
CA TYR A 366 5.57 -22.12 -18.94
C TYR A 366 6.87 -21.94 -19.72
N GLN A 367 7.99 -22.06 -19.02
CA GLN A 367 9.31 -22.11 -19.65
C GLN A 367 9.56 -23.50 -20.23
N GLY A 368 10.19 -23.60 -21.39
CA GLY A 368 10.41 -24.88 -22.05
C GLY A 368 11.15 -25.93 -21.23
N ALA A 369 11.99 -25.51 -20.28
CA ALA A 369 12.65 -26.39 -19.32
C ALA A 369 11.68 -26.97 -18.25
N GLU A 370 10.56 -26.31 -18.00
CA GLU A 370 9.53 -26.70 -17.03
C GLU A 370 8.23 -27.17 -17.71
N LYS A 371 8.35 -27.65 -18.96
CA LYS A 371 7.22 -28.13 -19.75
C LYS A 371 6.42 -29.20 -18.99
N PRO A 372 5.06 -29.14 -19.01
CA PRO A 372 4.21 -30.14 -18.40
C PRO A 372 4.44 -31.54 -18.91
N ASN A 373 4.38 -32.51 -18.02
CA ASN A 373 4.43 -33.92 -18.34
C ASN A 373 3.02 -34.39 -18.74
N GLY A 374 2.71 -34.49 -20.01
CA GLY A 374 1.42 -34.93 -20.47
C GLY A 374 0.61 -33.87 -21.23
N LEU A 375 -0.72 -33.92 -21.12
CA LEU A 375 -1.62 -32.91 -21.71
C LEU A 375 -1.60 -31.61 -20.94
N THR A 376 -1.46 -30.49 -21.64
CA THR A 376 -1.36 -29.15 -21.01
C THR A 376 -2.58 -28.81 -20.13
N PHE A 377 -3.77 -29.28 -20.52
CA PHE A 377 -5.06 -29.04 -19.85
C PHE A 377 -5.78 -30.33 -19.42
N GLY A 378 -5.01 -31.40 -19.17
CA GLY A 378 -5.54 -32.67 -18.65
C GLY A 378 -5.87 -32.62 -17.16
N ASP A 379 -6.10 -33.79 -16.57
CA ASP A 379 -6.44 -33.92 -15.12
C ASP A 379 -5.37 -33.29 -14.22
N ASP A 380 -4.11 -33.42 -14.61
CA ASP A 380 -2.96 -32.82 -13.90
C ASP A 380 -3.14 -31.29 -13.67
N PHE A 381 -3.82 -30.57 -14.60
CA PHE A 381 -4.06 -29.14 -14.46
C PHE A 381 -4.96 -28.84 -13.24
N ASP A 382 -6.06 -29.56 -13.11
CA ASP A 382 -7.01 -29.38 -12.01
C ASP A 382 -6.46 -29.93 -10.69
N GLU A 383 -5.67 -30.99 -10.73
CA GLU A 383 -4.97 -31.54 -9.55
C GLU A 383 -4.00 -30.51 -8.97
N VAL A 384 -3.21 -29.81 -9.81
CA VAL A 384 -2.32 -28.74 -9.34
C VAL A 384 -3.12 -27.63 -8.63
N PHE A 385 -4.28 -27.20 -9.17
CA PHE A 385 -5.13 -26.22 -8.51
C PHE A 385 -5.61 -26.71 -7.15
N GLN A 386 -6.12 -27.93 -7.08
CA GLN A 386 -6.61 -28.51 -5.81
C GLN A 386 -5.49 -28.60 -4.77
N GLU A 387 -4.30 -29.01 -5.18
CA GLU A 387 -3.14 -29.08 -4.31
C GLU A 387 -2.75 -27.70 -3.78
N ARG A 388 -2.63 -26.67 -4.64
CA ARG A 388 -2.26 -25.30 -4.24
C ARG A 388 -3.31 -24.66 -3.33
N ILE A 389 -4.60 -24.91 -3.56
CA ILE A 389 -5.67 -24.44 -2.67
C ILE A 389 -5.56 -25.13 -1.30
N LYS A 390 -5.31 -26.43 -1.26
CA LYS A 390 -5.10 -27.16 0.00
C LYS A 390 -3.91 -26.61 0.76
N GLU A 391 -2.76 -26.41 0.10
CA GLU A 391 -1.55 -25.87 0.70
C GLU A 391 -1.74 -24.43 1.20
N ALA A 392 -2.49 -23.59 0.48
CA ALA A 392 -2.87 -22.25 0.93
C ALA A 392 -3.72 -22.30 2.19
N ASN A 393 -4.68 -23.24 2.27
CA ASN A 393 -5.49 -23.44 3.47
C ASN A 393 -4.65 -23.89 4.67
N GLU A 394 -3.68 -24.78 4.48
CA GLU A 394 -2.76 -25.23 5.51
C GLU A 394 -1.86 -24.07 6.00
N PHE A 395 -1.35 -23.24 5.07
CA PHE A 395 -0.56 -22.08 5.40
C PHE A 395 -1.36 -21.06 6.24
N TYR A 396 -2.56 -20.70 5.83
CA TYR A 396 -3.37 -19.74 6.58
C TYR A 396 -3.87 -20.28 7.92
N LYS A 397 -4.08 -21.60 8.04
CA LYS A 397 -4.36 -22.23 9.33
C LYS A 397 -3.19 -22.11 10.31
N GLU A 398 -1.95 -22.12 9.81
CA GLU A 398 -0.75 -21.89 10.60
C GLU A 398 -0.60 -20.42 11.02
N VAL A 399 -0.94 -19.48 10.12
CA VAL A 399 -0.82 -18.03 10.34
C VAL A 399 -1.89 -17.48 11.27
N MET A 400 -3.12 -18.00 11.19
CA MET A 400 -4.25 -17.50 11.96
C MET A 400 -4.19 -17.92 13.44
N PRO A 401 -4.68 -17.07 14.37
CA PRO A 401 -4.82 -17.47 15.78
C PRO A 401 -5.71 -18.71 15.94
N PRO A 402 -5.39 -19.63 16.84
CA PRO A 402 -6.08 -20.93 16.93
C PRO A 402 -7.57 -20.83 17.29
N ASN A 403 -8.01 -19.74 17.91
CA ASN A 403 -9.39 -19.55 18.38
C ASN A 403 -10.15 -18.48 17.60
N ILE A 404 -9.65 -18.08 16.40
CA ILE A 404 -10.32 -17.09 15.57
C ILE A 404 -11.66 -17.65 15.05
N SER A 405 -12.71 -16.82 15.02
CA SER A 405 -13.98 -17.21 14.40
C SER A 405 -13.81 -17.47 12.90
N PRO A 406 -14.60 -18.38 12.30
CA PRO A 406 -14.53 -18.61 10.85
C PRO A 406 -14.72 -17.34 10.02
N GLU A 407 -15.61 -16.47 10.47
CA GLU A 407 -15.89 -15.18 9.83
C GLU A 407 -14.70 -14.24 9.90
N SER A 408 -14.12 -14.05 11.09
CA SER A 408 -12.91 -13.23 11.25
C SER A 408 -11.72 -13.79 10.48
N ALA A 409 -11.58 -15.12 10.43
CA ALA A 409 -10.52 -15.78 9.65
C ALA A 409 -10.66 -15.51 8.14
N ARG A 410 -11.90 -15.52 7.61
CA ARG A 410 -12.20 -15.22 6.22
C ARG A 410 -11.85 -13.75 5.89
N ILE A 411 -12.28 -12.81 6.76
CA ILE A 411 -11.96 -11.38 6.59
C ILE A 411 -10.44 -11.16 6.63
N ALA A 412 -9.76 -11.74 7.62
CA ALA A 412 -8.31 -11.64 7.75
C ALA A 412 -7.58 -12.20 6.51
N ARG A 413 -8.06 -13.32 5.93
CA ARG A 413 -7.49 -13.90 4.71
C ARG A 413 -7.65 -12.97 3.51
N GLN A 414 -8.80 -12.33 3.33
CA GLN A 414 -9.00 -11.32 2.28
C GLN A 414 -8.08 -10.10 2.50
N ALA A 415 -7.94 -9.64 3.76
CA ALA A 415 -7.01 -8.57 4.08
C ALA A 415 -5.55 -8.92 3.75
N PHE A 416 -5.11 -10.15 4.06
CA PHE A 416 -3.79 -10.65 3.67
C PHE A 416 -3.63 -10.79 2.16
N ALA A 417 -4.68 -11.25 1.48
CA ALA A 417 -4.69 -11.30 0.03
C ALA A 417 -4.44 -9.90 -0.56
N GLY A 418 -5.14 -8.87 -0.07
CA GLY A 418 -4.91 -7.49 -0.48
C GLY A 418 -3.46 -7.05 -0.31
N VAL A 419 -2.82 -7.33 0.85
CA VAL A 419 -1.40 -7.02 1.08
C VAL A 419 -0.48 -7.70 0.07
N LEU A 420 -0.76 -8.95 -0.30
CA LEU A 420 0.07 -9.71 -1.25
C LEU A 420 -0.21 -9.32 -2.71
N TRP A 421 -1.46 -8.97 -3.05
CA TRP A 421 -1.82 -8.46 -4.38
C TRP A 421 -1.26 -7.05 -4.63
N ASN A 422 -1.05 -6.23 -3.60
CA ASN A 422 -0.51 -4.87 -3.70
C ASN A 422 1.01 -4.82 -3.91
N LYS A 423 1.65 -5.91 -4.25
CA LYS A 423 3.01 -5.91 -4.79
C LYS A 423 2.97 -5.46 -6.25
N GLN A 424 3.86 -4.55 -6.61
CA GLN A 424 3.92 -3.99 -7.97
C GLN A 424 5.36 -3.81 -8.43
N PHE A 425 5.61 -4.10 -9.69
CA PHE A 425 6.85 -3.67 -10.34
C PHE A 425 6.84 -2.15 -10.45
N TYR A 426 7.80 -1.52 -9.81
CA TYR A 426 7.97 -0.07 -9.78
C TYR A 426 9.21 0.31 -10.56
N TYR A 427 9.01 0.97 -11.69
CA TYR A 427 10.08 1.42 -12.57
C TYR A 427 10.01 2.93 -12.70
N TYR A 428 11.02 3.63 -12.20
CA TYR A 428 11.09 5.08 -12.27
C TYR A 428 12.52 5.57 -12.16
N ILE A 429 13.03 6.17 -13.26
CA ILE A 429 14.36 6.73 -13.33
C ILE A 429 14.19 8.23 -13.56
N ILE A 430 14.38 9.03 -12.50
CA ILE A 430 14.12 10.47 -12.52
C ILE A 430 14.92 11.17 -13.60
N LYS A 431 16.19 10.82 -13.78
CA LYS A 431 17.04 11.40 -14.82
C LYS A 431 16.46 11.21 -16.24
N GLU A 432 15.92 10.03 -16.53
CA GLU A 432 15.29 9.76 -17.82
C GLU A 432 13.92 10.43 -17.93
N TRP A 433 13.14 10.42 -16.86
CA TRP A 433 11.85 11.08 -16.81
C TRP A 433 11.95 12.59 -17.05
N MET A 434 12.97 13.25 -16.50
CA MET A 434 13.21 14.68 -16.71
C MET A 434 13.68 15.03 -18.13
N ARG A 435 14.35 14.11 -18.82
CA ARG A 435 14.75 14.30 -20.22
C ARG A 435 13.59 14.15 -21.22
N GLY A 436 12.57 13.35 -20.86
CA GLY A 436 11.55 12.88 -21.78
C GLY A 436 12.04 11.77 -22.71
N ASP A 437 11.23 11.41 -23.67
CA ASP A 437 11.45 10.29 -24.57
C ASP A 437 11.97 10.71 -25.92
N ALA A 438 12.90 9.93 -26.47
CA ALA A 438 13.44 10.17 -27.81
C ALA A 438 12.31 10.06 -28.85
N GLY A 439 12.23 11.05 -29.76
CA GLY A 439 11.24 11.09 -30.83
C GLY A 439 9.82 11.52 -30.40
N GLN A 440 9.65 11.93 -29.16
CA GLN A 440 8.43 12.60 -28.67
C GLN A 440 8.67 14.11 -28.49
N THR A 441 7.60 14.85 -28.22
CA THR A 441 7.72 16.28 -27.87
C THR A 441 8.56 16.38 -26.59
N PRO A 442 9.65 17.16 -26.61
CA PRO A 442 10.46 17.35 -25.41
C PRO A 442 9.61 17.94 -24.29
N PRO A 443 9.86 17.55 -23.03
CA PRO A 443 9.23 18.19 -21.89
C PRO A 443 9.54 19.70 -21.88
N GLU A 444 8.65 20.48 -21.32
CA GLU A 444 8.88 21.90 -21.13
C GLU A 444 10.11 22.16 -20.24
N GLU A 445 10.80 23.29 -20.46
CA GLU A 445 11.97 23.67 -19.65
C GLU A 445 11.63 23.81 -18.16
N SER A 446 10.39 24.19 -17.83
CA SER A 446 9.84 24.25 -16.48
C SER A 446 10.01 22.95 -15.71
N ARG A 447 9.90 21.77 -16.36
CA ARG A 447 10.10 20.46 -15.73
C ARG A 447 11.49 20.33 -15.10
N GLN A 448 12.54 20.92 -15.69
CA GLN A 448 13.90 20.90 -15.14
C GLN A 448 14.02 21.67 -13.81
N GLN A 449 13.05 22.52 -13.50
CA GLN A 449 12.99 23.34 -12.29
C GLN A 449 11.90 22.90 -11.32
N ASP A 450 11.08 21.94 -11.73
CA ASP A 450 9.90 21.48 -11.00
C ASP A 450 10.22 20.34 -10.01
N ARG A 451 9.17 19.63 -9.61
CA ARG A 451 9.22 18.51 -8.66
C ARG A 451 10.32 17.50 -9.00
N ASN A 452 10.90 16.92 -7.97
CA ASN A 452 11.86 15.82 -8.05
C ASN A 452 13.23 16.18 -8.71
N ARG A 453 13.51 17.43 -9.06
CA ARG A 453 14.78 17.84 -9.71
C ARG A 453 16.03 17.46 -8.90
N GLU A 454 15.95 17.44 -7.60
CA GLU A 454 17.05 17.08 -6.70
C GLU A 454 17.21 15.58 -6.48
N TRP A 455 16.32 14.78 -7.10
CA TRP A 455 16.26 13.33 -6.97
C TRP A 455 16.75 12.58 -8.21
N GLN A 456 17.59 13.19 -9.04
CA GLN A 456 18.08 12.60 -10.29
C GLN A 456 18.86 11.30 -10.12
N HIS A 457 19.35 11.00 -8.92
CA HIS A 457 20.01 9.74 -8.56
C HIS A 457 19.02 8.58 -8.40
N LEU A 458 17.74 8.89 -8.24
CA LEU A 458 16.71 7.88 -8.01
C LEU A 458 16.53 7.02 -9.28
N ASN A 459 16.80 5.71 -9.13
CA ASN A 459 16.77 4.73 -10.20
C ASN A 459 16.12 3.45 -9.67
N ASN A 460 14.80 3.40 -9.73
CA ASN A 460 14.00 2.32 -9.19
C ASN A 460 13.56 1.36 -10.28
N LYS A 461 13.74 0.08 -10.05
CA LYS A 461 13.31 -1.02 -10.93
C LYS A 461 13.11 -2.31 -10.13
N ASP A 462 12.29 -2.19 -9.10
CA ASP A 462 12.11 -3.23 -8.10
C ASP A 462 10.62 -3.57 -7.92
N VAL A 463 10.34 -4.78 -7.44
CA VAL A 463 8.99 -5.09 -6.95
C VAL A 463 8.85 -4.54 -5.54
N ILE A 464 7.96 -3.58 -5.37
CA ILE A 464 7.66 -2.97 -4.07
C ILE A 464 6.22 -3.23 -3.65
N SER A 465 5.96 -3.12 -2.35
CA SER A 465 4.60 -3.10 -1.83
C SER A 465 4.09 -1.66 -1.88
N VAL A 466 3.09 -1.40 -2.72
CA VAL A 466 2.45 -0.09 -2.81
C VAL A 466 1.24 -0.02 -1.87
N PRO A 467 0.79 1.17 -1.48
CA PRO A 467 -0.40 1.30 -0.64
C PRO A 467 -1.62 0.64 -1.28
N ASP A 468 -1.87 0.93 -2.53
CA ASP A 468 -2.94 0.35 -3.32
C ASP A 468 -2.57 0.35 -4.81
N LYS A 469 -2.98 -0.65 -5.57
CA LYS A 469 -2.70 -0.72 -7.02
C LYS A 469 -3.60 0.17 -7.86
N TRP A 470 -4.69 0.59 -7.29
CA TRP A 470 -5.63 1.47 -7.94
C TRP A 470 -5.27 2.94 -7.69
N GLU A 471 -5.41 3.40 -6.44
CA GLU A 471 -5.29 4.82 -6.10
C GLU A 471 -3.85 5.25 -5.88
N TYR A 472 -3.06 4.37 -5.24
CA TYR A 472 -1.64 4.61 -4.99
C TYR A 472 -0.74 3.54 -5.63
N PRO A 473 -0.77 3.38 -6.96
CA PRO A 473 0.09 2.41 -7.64
C PRO A 473 1.53 2.94 -7.74
N PHE A 474 2.00 3.60 -6.71
CA PHE A 474 3.25 4.32 -6.68
C PHE A 474 3.92 4.29 -5.30
N TYR A 475 5.09 4.87 -5.22
CA TYR A 475 5.94 4.90 -4.06
C TYR A 475 5.33 5.71 -2.91
N CYS A 476 5.33 5.14 -1.71
CA CYS A 476 4.95 5.80 -0.47
C CYS A 476 5.71 5.18 0.71
N THR A 477 6.75 5.85 1.21
CA THR A 477 7.67 5.29 2.22
C THR A 477 6.98 4.84 3.51
N TRP A 478 6.17 5.71 4.11
CA TRP A 478 5.56 5.41 5.40
C TRP A 478 4.48 4.32 5.29
N GLY A 479 3.71 4.35 4.20
CA GLY A 479 2.72 3.32 3.88
C GLY A 479 3.38 1.95 3.67
N LEU A 480 4.44 1.89 2.83
CA LEU A 480 5.22 0.67 2.63
C LEU A 480 5.78 0.16 3.96
N ALA A 481 6.37 1.03 4.78
CA ALA A 481 6.95 0.64 6.06
C ALA A 481 5.91 0.00 6.98
N LEU A 482 4.72 0.60 7.15
CA LEU A 482 3.64 0.02 7.95
C LEU A 482 3.16 -1.33 7.40
N GLN A 483 3.09 -1.48 6.08
CA GLN A 483 2.70 -2.73 5.44
C GLN A 483 3.65 -3.88 5.76
N MET A 484 4.92 -3.60 6.00
CA MET A 484 5.89 -4.65 6.32
C MET A 484 5.64 -5.29 7.68
N ILE A 485 4.87 -4.67 8.56
CA ILE A 485 4.50 -5.27 9.85
C ILE A 485 3.60 -6.50 9.66
N PRO A 486 2.44 -6.43 8.98
CA PRO A 486 1.66 -7.63 8.68
C PRO A 486 2.34 -8.54 7.64
N MET A 487 3.08 -8.00 6.67
CA MET A 487 3.84 -8.78 5.70
C MET A 487 4.85 -9.71 6.38
N ALA A 488 5.47 -9.29 7.49
CA ALA A 488 6.43 -10.11 8.22
C ALA A 488 5.88 -11.44 8.73
N GLN A 489 4.59 -11.58 8.86
CA GLN A 489 3.94 -12.81 9.28
C GLN A 489 3.73 -13.78 8.13
N LEU A 490 3.58 -13.23 6.93
CA LEU A 490 3.43 -13.98 5.69
C LEU A 490 4.81 -14.32 5.12
N ASP A 491 5.62 -13.29 4.87
CA ASP A 491 6.94 -13.37 4.27
C ASP A 491 7.92 -12.40 4.95
N ILE A 492 8.58 -12.88 5.98
CA ILE A 492 9.54 -12.09 6.77
C ILE A 492 10.73 -11.62 5.93
N GLN A 493 11.15 -12.39 4.90
CA GLN A 493 12.29 -12.02 4.06
C GLN A 493 11.91 -10.88 3.12
N PHE A 494 10.74 -10.92 2.51
CA PHE A 494 10.25 -9.81 1.70
C PHE A 494 10.08 -8.55 2.56
N ALA A 495 9.50 -8.67 3.76
CA ALA A 495 9.36 -7.53 4.66
C ALA A 495 10.71 -6.88 4.99
N LYS A 496 11.72 -7.68 5.33
CA LYS A 496 13.08 -7.19 5.59
C LYS A 496 13.70 -6.55 4.35
N SER A 497 13.59 -7.21 3.18
CA SER A 497 14.20 -6.69 1.94
C SER A 497 13.60 -5.34 1.53
N GLN A 498 12.31 -5.13 1.70
CA GLN A 498 11.65 -3.85 1.40
C GLN A 498 12.16 -2.71 2.29
N LEU A 499 12.30 -2.97 3.60
CA LEU A 499 12.85 -1.97 4.53
C LEU A 499 14.32 -1.66 4.25
N ILE A 500 15.11 -2.64 3.83
CA ILE A 500 16.50 -2.44 3.42
C ILE A 500 16.57 -1.68 2.10
N LEU A 501 15.71 -2.00 1.14
CA LEU A 501 15.69 -1.38 -0.19
C LEU A 501 15.57 0.14 -0.09
N LEU A 502 14.73 0.65 0.82
CA LEU A 502 14.52 2.07 1.04
C LEU A 502 15.78 2.81 1.53
N LEU A 503 16.74 2.11 2.13
CA LEU A 503 18.00 2.66 2.60
C LEU A 503 19.11 2.60 1.55
N SER A 504 18.81 2.07 0.35
CA SER A 504 19.78 1.98 -0.73
C SER A 504 20.05 3.36 -1.33
N GLU A 505 21.25 3.57 -1.84
CA GLU A 505 21.73 4.85 -2.38
C GLU A 505 20.93 5.35 -3.61
N TRP A 506 20.27 4.43 -4.32
CA TRP A 506 19.39 4.77 -5.45
C TRP A 506 17.92 4.99 -5.05
N TYR A 507 17.63 4.98 -3.74
CA TYR A 507 16.35 5.41 -3.15
C TYR A 507 16.54 6.61 -2.25
N MET A 508 17.57 6.61 -1.39
CA MET A 508 17.77 7.57 -0.32
C MET A 508 18.68 8.72 -0.76
N GLN A 509 18.35 9.95 -0.37
CA GLN A 509 19.22 11.10 -0.54
C GLN A 509 20.54 10.97 0.24
N ALA A 510 21.60 11.64 -0.24
CA ALA A 510 22.88 11.69 0.48
C ALA A 510 22.74 12.30 1.90
N THR A 511 21.73 13.12 2.12
CA THR A 511 21.35 13.66 3.44
C THR A 511 20.78 12.62 4.39
N GLY A 512 20.36 11.43 3.86
CA GLY A 512 19.67 10.40 4.61
C GLY A 512 18.14 10.50 4.55
N GLN A 513 17.60 11.45 3.81
CA GLN A 513 16.17 11.55 3.60
C GLN A 513 15.68 10.42 2.72
N LEU A 514 14.61 9.75 3.14
CA LEU A 514 13.87 8.79 2.32
C LEU A 514 12.87 9.54 1.43
N PRO A 515 12.65 9.08 0.17
CA PRO A 515 11.68 9.72 -0.69
C PRO A 515 10.26 9.53 -0.12
N ALA A 516 9.47 10.59 -0.08
CA ALA A 516 8.13 10.56 0.51
C ALA A 516 7.10 9.90 -0.41
N TYR A 517 6.76 10.59 -1.50
CA TYR A 517 5.79 10.19 -2.51
C TYR A 517 6.36 10.37 -3.91
N GLU A 518 5.81 9.65 -4.87
CA GLU A 518 6.20 9.78 -6.27
C GLU A 518 5.97 11.20 -6.82
N SER A 519 4.86 11.83 -6.44
CA SER A 519 4.52 13.20 -6.82
C SER A 519 5.42 14.25 -6.17
N ARG A 520 5.93 13.96 -4.98
CA ARG A 520 6.78 14.87 -4.22
C ARG A 520 7.75 14.11 -3.31
N LEU A 521 8.91 13.79 -3.85
CA LEU A 521 9.91 12.96 -3.17
C LEU A 521 10.55 13.66 -1.97
N ASP A 522 10.62 14.97 -1.97
CA ASP A 522 11.23 15.81 -0.93
C ASP A 522 10.30 16.13 0.24
N ASP A 523 9.06 15.67 0.21
CA ASP A 523 8.11 15.90 1.29
C ASP A 523 8.50 15.14 2.59
N PHE A 524 7.92 15.55 3.71
CA PHE A 524 8.18 14.92 4.99
C PHE A 524 7.05 13.96 5.35
N THR A 525 7.42 12.79 5.85
CA THR A 525 6.48 11.76 6.26
C THR A 525 6.74 11.33 7.70
N PRO A 526 5.74 10.77 8.41
CA PRO A 526 5.96 10.18 9.72
C PRO A 526 7.13 9.19 9.71
N PRO A 527 8.05 9.21 10.70
CA PRO A 527 9.24 8.37 10.72
C PRO A 527 8.95 6.91 11.09
N LEU A 528 8.03 6.30 10.36
CA LEU A 528 7.53 4.95 10.65
C LEU A 528 8.46 3.83 10.12
N HIS A 529 9.45 4.19 9.32
CA HIS A 529 10.39 3.21 8.81
C HIS A 529 11.15 2.49 9.94
N ALA A 530 11.79 3.23 10.84
CA ALA A 530 12.51 2.66 11.99
C ALA A 530 11.58 1.85 12.92
N TYR A 531 10.36 2.33 13.13
CA TYR A 531 9.33 1.60 13.89
C TYR A 531 9.01 0.25 13.26
N SER A 532 8.81 0.22 11.96
CA SER A 532 8.50 -1.00 11.22
C SER A 532 9.68 -1.98 11.23
N VAL A 533 10.92 -1.47 11.11
CA VAL A 533 12.13 -2.28 11.27
C VAL A 533 12.15 -2.99 12.63
N LEU A 534 11.92 -2.25 13.71
CA LEU A 534 11.87 -2.81 15.06
C LEU A 534 10.77 -3.86 15.19
N LYS A 535 9.58 -3.61 14.64
CA LYS A 535 8.45 -4.54 14.68
C LYS A 535 8.71 -5.82 13.88
N VAL A 536 9.28 -5.69 12.67
CA VAL A 536 9.67 -6.83 11.83
C VAL A 536 10.78 -7.64 12.48
N TYR A 537 11.76 -6.98 13.10
CA TYR A 537 12.80 -7.64 13.86
C TYR A 537 12.20 -8.48 15.02
N LYS A 538 11.34 -7.88 15.83
CA LYS A 538 10.67 -8.59 16.94
C LYS A 538 9.81 -9.76 16.44
N ALA A 539 9.13 -9.61 15.32
CA ALA A 539 8.33 -10.67 14.71
C ALA A 539 9.18 -11.83 14.18
N SER A 540 10.45 -11.58 13.79
CA SER A 540 11.31 -12.61 13.24
C SER A 540 11.74 -13.67 14.27
N GLY A 541 11.68 -13.38 15.56
CA GLY A 541 12.15 -14.25 16.63
C GLY A 541 13.63 -14.66 16.55
N GLN A 542 14.33 -14.15 15.53
CA GLN A 542 15.74 -14.46 15.26
C GLN A 542 16.64 -13.37 15.81
N ARG A 543 17.47 -13.73 16.74
CA ARG A 543 18.60 -12.92 17.22
C ARG A 543 19.82 -13.13 16.29
N GLY A 544 19.69 -12.77 15.02
CA GLY A 544 20.72 -12.97 14.00
C GLY A 544 21.57 -11.73 13.75
N HIS A 545 22.80 -11.91 13.29
CA HIS A 545 23.83 -10.88 13.03
C HIS A 545 23.44 -9.84 11.95
N ARG A 546 22.37 -10.09 11.17
CA ARG A 546 22.01 -9.32 9.98
C ARG A 546 21.13 -8.10 10.23
N ASP A 547 20.73 -7.85 11.47
CA ASP A 547 19.73 -6.84 11.78
C ASP A 547 20.32 -5.48 12.26
N GLU A 548 21.63 -5.29 12.13
CA GLU A 548 22.40 -4.22 12.79
C GLU A 548 22.50 -2.90 12.03
N LEU A 549 21.95 -2.80 10.82
CA LEU A 549 22.36 -1.79 9.85
C LEU A 549 21.47 -0.56 9.69
N PHE A 550 20.48 -0.38 10.53
CA PHE A 550 19.44 0.63 10.33
C PHE A 550 19.67 1.97 11.01
N LEU A 551 20.86 2.21 11.56
CA LEU A 551 21.05 3.30 12.50
C LEU A 551 21.84 4.44 11.90
N ALA A 552 21.33 5.53 11.49
CA ALA A 552 22.15 6.73 11.56
C ALA A 552 21.81 7.97 10.74
N ARG A 553 20.68 8.37 10.33
CA ARG A 553 20.69 9.64 9.55
C ARG A 553 19.62 10.71 9.84
N TRP A 554 18.60 10.45 10.63
CA TRP A 554 17.50 11.39 10.82
C TRP A 554 17.75 12.58 11.78
N LEU A 555 18.77 12.53 12.64
CA LEU A 555 18.93 13.42 13.80
C LEU A 555 19.70 14.71 13.56
N ASN A 556 19.98 15.11 12.33
CA ASN A 556 20.74 16.33 12.07
C ASN A 556 19.92 17.50 11.51
N LEU A 557 18.60 17.35 11.43
CA LEU A 557 17.74 18.46 10.99
C LEU A 557 17.47 19.43 12.16
N LYS A 558 18.05 20.60 12.08
CA LYS A 558 17.82 21.71 13.01
C LYS A 558 17.17 22.86 12.26
N ASP A 559 16.40 23.69 12.97
CA ASP A 559 15.95 24.96 12.40
C ASP A 559 17.14 25.93 12.23
N PHE A 560 16.89 27.08 11.59
CA PHE A 560 17.93 28.10 11.36
C PHE A 560 18.48 28.70 12.67
N GLU A 561 17.81 28.52 13.82
CA GLU A 561 18.26 28.95 15.15
C GLU A 561 19.04 27.85 15.89
N GLY A 562 19.22 26.65 15.26
CA GLY A 562 19.92 25.52 15.84
C GLY A 562 19.11 24.72 16.86
N ARG A 563 17.79 24.93 16.90
CA ARG A 563 16.86 24.18 17.75
C ARG A 563 16.46 22.89 17.04
N ASN A 564 16.08 21.88 17.80
CA ASN A 564 15.61 20.58 17.26
C ASN A 564 14.14 20.69 16.82
N VAL A 565 13.85 21.64 15.93
CA VAL A 565 12.52 21.86 15.37
C VAL A 565 12.58 21.51 13.88
N VAL A 566 11.79 20.54 13.46
CA VAL A 566 11.63 20.19 12.04
C VAL A 566 10.59 21.13 11.43
N ARG A 567 10.94 21.74 10.31
CA ARG A 567 10.04 22.62 9.56
C ARG A 567 9.30 21.87 8.47
N GLY A 568 8.01 22.16 8.39
CA GLY A 568 7.17 21.85 7.23
C GLY A 568 6.94 20.39 6.95
N GLY A 569 5.92 20.10 6.21
CA GLY A 569 5.63 18.78 5.65
C GLY A 569 4.38 18.13 6.22
N PHE A 570 3.98 17.06 5.63
CA PHE A 570 2.78 16.26 5.77
C PHE A 570 2.38 15.80 7.21
N ILE A 571 3.00 16.34 8.26
CA ILE A 571 2.91 15.78 9.62
C ILE A 571 2.00 16.59 10.54
N GLY A 572 1.31 17.64 10.06
CA GLY A 572 0.64 18.56 10.92
C GLY A 572 -0.58 19.31 10.43
N ILE A 573 -0.76 20.52 10.96
CA ILE A 573 -1.89 21.42 10.66
C ILE A 573 -2.02 21.74 9.17
N ASP A 574 -0.94 21.69 8.43
CA ASP A 574 -0.91 21.77 6.97
C ASP A 574 -1.79 20.70 6.31
N ASN A 575 -2.03 19.57 6.98
CA ASN A 575 -2.96 18.54 6.53
C ASN A 575 -4.43 18.85 6.84
N PHE A 576 -4.73 19.89 7.56
CA PHE A 576 -6.10 20.36 7.77
C PHE A 576 -6.54 21.42 6.76
N GLY A 577 -5.70 21.75 5.75
CA GLY A 577 -6.00 22.80 4.75
C GLY A 577 -6.10 24.20 5.33
N ILE A 578 -5.65 24.38 6.58
CA ILE A 578 -5.62 25.71 7.18
C ILE A 578 -4.62 26.62 6.46
N PHE A 579 -3.60 26.00 5.84
CA PHE A 579 -2.59 26.73 5.09
C PHE A 579 -2.39 26.06 3.72
N ASP A 580 -2.69 26.80 2.67
CA ASP A 580 -2.33 26.39 1.31
C ASP A 580 -0.80 26.37 1.18
N LYS A 581 -0.24 25.18 0.90
CA LYS A 581 1.21 25.00 0.69
C LYS A 581 1.76 25.82 -0.47
N SER A 582 0.89 26.21 -1.42
CA SER A 582 1.26 27.04 -2.58
C SER A 582 1.26 28.53 -2.28
N GLN A 583 0.58 28.97 -1.20
CA GLN A 583 0.61 30.35 -0.77
C GLN A 583 1.83 30.59 0.11
N THR A 584 2.87 31.16 -0.44
CA THR A 584 3.89 31.87 0.34
C THR A 584 3.16 32.94 1.13
N LEU A 585 3.01 32.72 2.45
CA LEU A 585 2.62 33.80 3.35
C LEU A 585 3.53 34.99 3.07
N SER A 586 2.92 36.16 2.83
CA SER A 586 3.63 37.40 2.56
C SER A 586 4.88 37.54 3.41
N ASP A 587 5.93 38.07 2.85
CA ASP A 587 7.33 38.31 3.27
C ASP A 587 7.73 38.38 4.76
N SER A 588 6.86 38.17 5.72
CA SER A 588 7.11 38.33 7.15
C SER A 588 6.81 37.12 8.05
N GLY A 589 6.25 36.04 7.55
CA GLY A 589 5.85 34.91 8.41
C GLY A 589 6.40 33.55 7.97
N THR A 590 7.32 32.98 8.75
CA THR A 590 7.64 31.56 8.67
C THR A 590 6.69 30.77 9.57
N ILE A 591 5.88 29.89 9.00
CA ILE A 591 5.10 28.94 9.78
C ILE A 591 6.08 27.87 10.28
N ALA A 592 6.30 27.84 11.58
CA ALA A 592 7.01 26.75 12.25
C ALA A 592 5.96 25.84 12.88
N HIS A 593 5.79 24.65 12.30
CA HIS A 593 4.90 23.64 12.83
C HIS A 593 5.57 22.92 14.01
N ALA A 594 4.96 22.97 15.17
CA ALA A 594 5.51 22.35 16.36
C ALA A 594 5.13 20.86 16.48
N ASN A 595 4.19 20.37 15.68
CA ASN A 595 3.73 18.98 15.74
C ASN A 595 4.72 17.92 15.17
N ALA A 596 5.75 18.35 14.46
CA ALA A 596 6.86 17.47 14.10
C ALA A 596 7.70 17.05 15.31
N ILE A 597 7.69 17.85 16.41
CA ILE A 597 8.46 17.59 17.63
C ILE A 597 8.12 16.21 18.24
N PRO A 598 6.84 15.87 18.49
CA PRO A 598 6.50 14.54 19.00
C PRO A 598 6.91 13.40 18.08
N TRP A 599 6.84 13.55 16.76
CA TRP A 599 7.32 12.53 15.83
C TRP A 599 8.82 12.29 15.94
N MET A 600 9.60 13.35 16.18
CA MET A 600 11.04 13.21 16.46
C MET A 600 11.29 12.49 17.77
N GLY A 601 10.50 12.78 18.82
CA GLY A 601 10.56 12.05 20.08
C GLY A 601 10.20 10.57 19.91
N PHE A 602 9.19 10.27 19.09
CA PHE A 602 8.85 8.91 18.74
C PHE A 602 10.03 8.20 18.05
N LEU A 603 10.65 8.84 17.05
CA LEU A 603 11.84 8.29 16.39
C LEU A 603 12.98 8.05 17.39
N CYS A 604 13.29 9.03 18.25
CA CYS A 604 14.34 8.88 19.26
C CYS A 604 14.08 7.70 20.20
N SER A 605 12.84 7.50 20.64
CA SER A 605 12.47 6.36 21.49
C SER A 605 12.66 5.01 20.79
N ILE A 606 12.31 4.92 19.50
CA ILE A 606 12.51 3.72 18.70
C ILE A 606 14.00 3.45 18.45
N MET A 607 14.75 4.48 18.10
CA MET A 607 16.19 4.37 17.86
C MET A 607 16.98 4.02 19.13
N LEU A 608 16.55 4.53 20.29
CA LEU A 608 17.07 4.12 21.59
C LEU A 608 16.83 2.62 21.83
N GLU A 609 15.62 2.13 21.62
CA GLU A 609 15.28 0.71 21.79
C GLU A 609 16.10 -0.18 20.84
N ILE A 610 16.26 0.20 19.57
CA ILE A 610 17.10 -0.50 18.60
C ILE A 610 18.57 -0.51 19.06
N SER A 611 19.09 0.63 19.52
CA SER A 611 20.47 0.74 19.97
C SER A 611 20.77 -0.15 21.17
N LEU A 612 19.84 -0.25 22.13
CA LEU A 612 19.97 -1.16 23.28
C LEU A 612 19.93 -2.63 22.86
N ILE A 613 19.07 -3.00 21.91
CA ILE A 613 19.05 -4.36 21.34
C ILE A 613 20.40 -4.70 20.70
N LEU A 614 20.98 -3.78 19.94
CA LEU A 614 22.27 -3.98 19.29
C LEU A 614 23.45 -3.99 20.29
N ALA A 615 23.34 -3.19 21.35
CA ALA A 615 24.36 -3.10 22.42
C ALA A 615 24.59 -4.43 23.16
N HIS A 616 23.67 -5.37 23.12
CA HIS A 616 23.88 -6.74 23.62
C HIS A 616 24.98 -7.48 22.85
N ARG A 617 25.29 -7.05 21.63
CA ARG A 617 26.30 -7.69 20.78
C ARG A 617 27.58 -6.87 20.67
N ASP A 618 27.41 -5.55 20.50
CA ASP A 618 28.53 -4.63 20.34
C ASP A 618 28.30 -3.40 21.21
N CYS A 619 29.23 -3.22 22.18
CA CYS A 619 29.14 -2.14 23.17
C CYS A 619 29.22 -0.75 22.58
N ILE A 620 29.62 -0.56 21.32
CA ILE A 620 29.63 0.75 20.64
C ILE A 620 28.22 1.34 20.52
N TYR A 621 27.21 0.47 20.44
CA TYR A 621 25.83 0.92 20.39
C TYR A 621 25.30 1.49 21.72
N GLN A 622 26.04 1.35 22.84
CA GLN A 622 25.71 2.05 24.09
C GLN A 622 25.89 3.56 23.96
N ASP A 623 26.87 4.00 23.16
CA ASP A 623 27.06 5.43 22.86
C ASP A 623 25.90 5.97 22.00
N MET A 624 25.43 5.17 21.03
CA MET A 624 24.25 5.53 20.23
C MET A 624 22.99 5.57 21.10
N ALA A 625 22.81 4.60 21.99
CA ALA A 625 21.70 4.61 22.95
C ALA A 625 21.74 5.87 23.82
N SER A 626 22.93 6.25 24.30
CA SER A 626 23.10 7.48 25.09
C SER A 626 22.76 8.72 24.29
N LYS A 627 23.16 8.80 23.02
CA LYS A 627 22.82 9.89 22.11
C LYS A 627 21.31 10.01 21.94
N PHE A 628 20.62 8.93 21.59
CA PHE A 628 19.16 8.98 21.36
C PHE A 628 18.37 9.26 22.64
N PHE A 629 18.89 8.85 23.79
CA PHE A 629 18.33 9.27 25.08
C PHE A 629 18.48 10.77 25.30
N GLU A 630 19.66 11.34 25.06
CA GLU A 630 19.92 12.78 25.21
C GLU A 630 19.06 13.58 24.23
N ASP A 631 18.97 13.16 22.95
CA ASP A 631 18.14 13.78 21.94
C ASP A 631 16.65 13.71 22.33
N PHE A 632 16.17 12.57 22.84
CA PHE A 632 14.80 12.41 23.33
C PHE A 632 14.49 13.44 24.44
N VAL A 633 15.40 13.63 25.39
CA VAL A 633 15.22 14.58 26.49
C VAL A 633 15.17 16.02 25.97
N VAL A 634 16.02 16.37 25.01
CA VAL A 634 16.04 17.71 24.39
C VAL A 634 14.72 17.98 23.64
N VAL A 635 14.25 16.98 22.85
CA VAL A 635 12.96 17.08 22.14
C VAL A 635 11.79 17.21 23.13
N MET A 636 11.84 16.47 24.23
CA MET A 636 10.84 16.53 25.28
C MET A 636 10.82 17.89 26.00
N ASP A 637 11.99 18.46 26.28
CA ASP A 637 12.09 19.80 26.85
C ASP A 637 11.47 20.86 25.94
N SER A 638 11.74 20.75 24.64
CA SER A 638 11.12 21.62 23.62
C SER A 638 9.59 21.52 23.58
N LEU A 639 9.04 20.31 23.80
CA LEU A 639 7.58 20.09 23.85
C LEU A 639 6.93 20.70 25.11
N ASN A 640 7.66 20.70 26.23
CA ASN A 640 7.15 21.09 27.52
C ASN A 640 7.70 22.45 27.99
N SER A 641 8.57 23.13 27.19
CA SER A 641 9.20 24.38 27.61
C SER A 641 8.16 25.46 27.95
N VAL A 642 8.36 26.10 29.09
CA VAL A 642 7.41 27.05 29.69
C VAL A 642 7.46 28.40 28.99
N ASP A 643 8.51 28.72 28.27
CA ASP A 643 8.68 30.00 27.58
C ASP A 643 8.12 29.93 26.13
N ASP A 644 6.88 30.28 26.02
CA ASP A 644 6.14 30.65 24.78
C ASP A 644 5.94 29.62 23.66
N ILE A 645 6.49 28.37 23.73
CA ILE A 645 6.40 27.41 22.64
C ILE A 645 5.93 26.01 23.11
N GLY A 646 5.54 25.85 24.36
CA GLY A 646 5.07 24.57 24.90
C GLY A 646 3.73 24.14 24.25
N GLN A 647 3.67 22.94 23.69
CA GLN A 647 2.45 22.43 23.05
C GLN A 647 1.34 22.02 24.02
N TRP A 648 1.69 21.79 25.30
CA TRP A 648 0.72 21.40 26.33
C TRP A 648 -0.07 22.60 26.84
N ASN A 649 -1.41 22.54 26.71
CA ASN A 649 -2.30 23.49 27.31
C ASN A 649 -2.83 22.96 28.64
N GLU A 650 -2.44 23.60 29.76
CA GLU A 650 -2.77 23.12 31.09
C GLU A 650 -4.27 23.26 31.40
N ALA A 651 -4.93 24.31 30.88
CA ALA A 651 -6.36 24.50 31.10
C ALA A 651 -7.20 23.43 30.37
N ASP A 652 -6.87 23.15 29.13
CA ASP A 652 -7.61 22.25 28.27
C ASP A 652 -7.20 20.76 28.45
N GLY A 653 -6.03 20.48 29.05
CA GLY A 653 -5.49 19.13 29.20
C GLY A 653 -5.20 18.43 27.87
N PHE A 654 -4.70 19.17 26.90
CA PHE A 654 -4.46 18.67 25.56
C PHE A 654 -3.21 19.30 24.94
N PHE A 655 -2.58 18.61 23.97
CA PHE A 655 -1.49 19.17 23.18
C PHE A 655 -2.02 19.83 21.93
N TYR A 656 -1.57 21.06 21.68
CA TYR A 656 -1.93 21.83 20.51
C TYR A 656 -0.72 22.18 19.68
N ASP A 657 -0.94 22.35 18.41
CA ASP A 657 0.05 22.89 17.51
C ASP A 657 0.19 24.42 17.66
N HIS A 658 1.29 24.95 17.17
CA HIS A 658 1.59 26.37 17.23
C HIS A 658 1.98 26.91 15.87
N VAL A 659 1.47 28.07 15.54
CA VAL A 659 1.88 28.85 14.38
C VAL A 659 2.70 30.04 14.85
N ARG A 660 3.84 30.27 14.23
CA ARG A 660 4.73 31.37 14.57
C ARG A 660 4.64 32.47 13.53
N GLU A 661 4.25 33.67 13.95
CA GLU A 661 4.25 34.87 13.15
C GLU A 661 5.37 35.78 13.67
N GLY A 662 6.50 35.83 12.93
CA GLY A 662 7.69 36.54 13.39
C GLY A 662 8.25 35.98 14.70
N LYS A 663 8.15 36.79 15.81
CA LYS A 663 8.57 36.40 17.16
C LYS A 663 7.42 35.88 18.02
N THR A 664 6.18 35.99 17.57
CA THR A 664 5.00 35.64 18.36
C THR A 664 4.55 34.22 17.97
N SER A 665 4.27 33.40 18.98
CA SER A 665 3.72 32.04 18.76
C SER A 665 2.24 32.04 19.17
N HIS A 666 1.39 31.52 18.27
CA HIS A 666 -0.06 31.41 18.48
C HIS A 666 -0.46 29.94 18.58
N PRO A 667 -1.08 29.48 19.68
CA PRO A 667 -1.57 28.11 19.77
C PRO A 667 -2.79 27.94 18.86
N VAL A 668 -2.76 26.93 18.00
CA VAL A 668 -3.90 26.54 17.17
C VAL A 668 -4.66 25.44 17.88
N LYS A 669 -5.74 25.83 18.58
CA LYS A 669 -6.48 24.96 19.49
C LYS A 669 -7.40 23.97 18.78
N ILE A 670 -6.85 23.21 17.84
CA ILE A 670 -7.57 22.17 17.14
C ILE A 670 -7.33 20.83 17.82
N ARG A 671 -8.40 20.20 18.31
CA ARG A 671 -8.35 18.84 18.86
C ARG A 671 -8.42 17.82 17.75
N SER A 672 -7.24 17.28 17.41
CA SER A 672 -7.08 16.24 16.39
C SER A 672 -6.15 15.13 16.89
N THR A 673 -5.98 14.07 16.12
CA THR A 673 -5.05 12.98 16.43
C THR A 673 -3.60 13.43 16.51
N THR A 674 -3.23 14.59 15.97
CA THR A 674 -1.87 15.15 16.16
C THR A 674 -1.57 15.40 17.64
N GLY A 675 -2.57 15.81 18.44
CA GLY A 675 -2.44 15.96 19.89
C GLY A 675 -2.23 14.65 20.65
N PHE A 676 -2.40 13.50 19.99
CA PHE A 676 -2.12 12.17 20.56
C PHE A 676 -0.72 11.65 20.21
N VAL A 677 -0.01 12.28 19.29
CA VAL A 677 1.35 11.83 18.90
C VAL A 677 2.32 11.80 20.08
N PRO A 678 2.29 12.74 21.07
CA PRO A 678 3.11 12.64 22.27
C PRO A 678 2.93 11.34 23.07
N LEU A 679 1.75 10.70 23.00
CA LEU A 679 1.50 9.38 23.60
C LEU A 679 2.30 8.26 22.93
N LEU A 680 2.63 8.42 21.65
CA LEU A 680 3.41 7.42 20.90
C LEU A 680 4.86 7.35 21.39
N CYS A 681 5.35 8.43 22.00
CA CYS A 681 6.69 8.53 22.54
C CYS A 681 6.78 7.85 23.90
N CYS A 682 6.69 6.51 23.88
CA CYS A 682 6.68 5.69 25.09
C CYS A 682 7.64 4.51 24.94
N LEU A 683 8.62 4.42 25.85
CA LEU A 683 9.56 3.31 25.95
C LEU A 683 9.66 2.85 27.41
N VAL A 684 9.55 1.56 27.64
CA VAL A 684 9.77 0.94 28.95
C VAL A 684 11.15 0.29 28.94
N LEU A 685 12.04 0.79 29.79
CA LEU A 685 13.36 0.28 30.04
C LEU A 685 13.33 -0.61 31.29
N ASN A 686 13.89 -1.81 31.20
CA ASN A 686 13.99 -2.72 32.32
C ASN A 686 15.34 -2.53 33.06
N ASP A 687 15.40 -2.83 34.35
CA ASP A 687 16.66 -2.78 35.12
C ASP A 687 17.75 -3.67 34.50
N VAL A 688 17.36 -4.68 33.73
CA VAL A 688 18.28 -5.54 32.95
C VAL A 688 19.01 -4.70 31.92
N ASP A 689 18.31 -3.79 31.21
CA ASP A 689 18.93 -2.92 30.18
C ASP A 689 20.03 -2.04 30.77
N PHE A 690 19.83 -1.52 31.98
CA PHE A 690 20.85 -0.72 32.67
C PHE A 690 22.02 -1.57 33.22
N ARG A 691 21.75 -2.82 33.63
CA ARG A 691 22.79 -3.73 34.14
C ARG A 691 23.66 -4.28 33.02
N GLU A 692 23.05 -4.63 31.91
CA GLU A 692 23.76 -5.20 30.73
C GLU A 692 24.49 -4.12 29.93
N HIS A 693 24.07 -2.85 30.05
CA HIS A 693 24.67 -1.70 29.35
C HIS A 693 25.22 -0.64 30.32
N PRO A 694 26.31 -0.93 31.05
CA PRO A 694 26.86 -0.03 32.08
C PRO A 694 27.35 1.31 31.53
N GLY A 695 27.79 1.39 30.26
CA GLY A 695 28.16 2.63 29.58
C GLY A 695 26.97 3.55 29.42
N PHE A 696 25.89 3.04 28.91
CA PHE A 696 24.61 3.74 28.77
C PHE A 696 24.07 4.19 30.16
N ALA A 697 24.03 3.28 31.14
CA ALA A 697 23.58 3.58 32.49
C ALA A 697 24.37 4.73 33.14
N LYS A 698 25.72 4.70 33.04
CA LYS A 698 26.59 5.75 33.55
C LYS A 698 26.34 7.09 32.87
N ARG A 699 26.21 7.10 31.54
CA ARG A 699 26.01 8.32 30.76
C ARG A 699 24.63 8.93 31.04
N THR A 700 23.58 8.11 31.07
CA THR A 700 22.21 8.51 31.40
C THR A 700 22.16 9.15 32.80
N LYS A 701 22.78 8.50 33.81
CA LYS A 701 22.88 9.06 35.17
C LYS A 701 23.62 10.39 35.19
N TRP A 702 24.78 10.46 34.52
CA TRP A 702 25.56 11.68 34.41
C TRP A 702 24.75 12.82 33.76
N PHE A 703 24.04 12.54 32.69
CA PHE A 703 23.21 13.51 31.97
C PHE A 703 22.12 14.09 32.87
N ILE A 704 21.40 13.20 33.58
CA ILE A 704 20.34 13.63 34.54
C ILE A 704 20.90 14.51 35.65
N GLU A 705 22.08 14.21 36.18
CA GLU A 705 22.71 14.95 37.27
C GLU A 705 23.29 16.33 36.84
N ASN A 706 23.81 16.41 35.58
CA ASN A 706 24.53 17.58 35.09
C ASN A 706 23.71 18.51 34.19
N ARG A 707 22.67 18.00 33.57
CA ARG A 707 21.74 18.77 32.72
C ARG A 707 20.38 18.90 33.42
N ARG A 708 20.44 19.44 34.65
CA ARG A 708 19.24 19.69 35.48
C ARG A 708 18.28 20.69 34.84
N ASP A 709 18.79 21.55 33.97
CA ASP A 709 18.03 22.49 33.15
C ASP A 709 17.00 21.73 32.26
N LEU A 710 17.45 20.70 31.55
CA LEU A 710 16.61 19.82 30.73
C LEU A 710 15.88 18.77 31.57
N ALA A 711 16.49 18.34 32.68
CA ALA A 711 15.94 17.30 33.54
C ALA A 711 14.77 17.79 34.44
N LYS A 712 14.50 19.08 34.50
CA LYS A 712 13.30 19.61 35.21
C LYS A 712 12.01 19.09 34.61
N GLY A 713 12.02 18.75 33.30
CA GLY A 713 10.94 18.03 32.62
C GLY A 713 10.89 16.54 32.88
N MET A 714 11.90 15.99 33.58
CA MET A 714 12.08 14.54 33.78
C MET A 714 11.26 13.92 34.90
N SER A 715 10.10 14.48 35.24
CA SER A 715 9.05 13.73 35.95
C SER A 715 8.57 12.47 35.18
N PHE A 716 9.21 12.19 34.02
CA PHE A 716 8.85 11.13 33.08
C PHE A 716 9.60 9.81 33.34
N MET A 717 10.75 9.84 34.01
CA MET A 717 11.43 8.62 34.48
C MET A 717 10.89 8.25 35.86
N THR A 718 9.72 7.68 35.90
CA THR A 718 9.16 7.12 37.14
C THR A 718 9.42 5.63 37.18
N ARG A 719 9.85 5.10 38.33
CA ARG A 719 9.88 3.66 38.55
C ARG A 719 8.44 3.15 38.61
N GLY A 720 8.13 2.12 37.81
CA GLY A 720 6.80 1.57 37.72
C GLY A 720 6.37 0.81 38.97
N SER A 721 5.10 0.43 39.01
CA SER A 721 4.54 -0.47 40.00
C SER A 721 5.12 -1.88 39.91
N LYS A 722 5.67 -2.29 38.75
CA LYS A 722 6.51 -3.48 38.59
C LYS A 722 7.93 -3.14 39.00
N GLU A 723 8.42 -3.84 40.06
CA GLU A 723 9.84 -3.74 40.44
C GLU A 723 10.74 -3.93 39.20
N GLY A 724 11.65 -2.99 38.95
CA GLY A 724 12.66 -3.09 37.93
C GLY A 724 12.32 -2.52 36.56
N CYS A 725 11.31 -1.66 36.43
CA CYS A 725 10.98 -0.98 35.17
C CYS A 725 11.05 0.56 35.32
N THR A 726 11.53 1.22 34.27
CA THR A 726 11.56 2.68 34.14
C THR A 726 10.82 3.09 32.88
N LEU A 727 9.87 4.01 33.00
CA LEU A 727 9.15 4.58 31.86
C LEU A 727 9.89 5.81 31.34
N LEU A 728 10.20 5.83 30.07
CA LEU A 728 10.60 7.01 29.32
C LEU A 728 9.44 7.43 28.43
N SER A 729 8.81 8.57 28.73
CA SER A 729 7.65 9.06 27.99
C SER A 729 7.60 10.59 27.97
N MET A 730 6.99 11.15 26.92
CA MET A 730 6.70 12.57 26.83
C MET A 730 5.51 13.00 27.69
N VAL A 731 4.71 12.06 28.16
CA VAL A 731 3.55 12.33 29.01
C VAL A 731 3.69 11.65 30.37
N ASN A 732 3.42 12.40 31.43
CA ASN A 732 3.31 11.83 32.78
C ASN A 732 1.92 11.23 33.00
N LYS A 733 1.72 10.57 34.15
CA LYS A 733 0.45 9.91 34.49
C LYS A 733 -0.74 10.87 34.45
N GLU A 734 -0.57 12.10 34.96
CA GLU A 734 -1.64 13.09 35.00
C GLU A 734 -2.05 13.57 33.62
N LYS A 735 -1.07 13.96 32.77
CA LYS A 735 -1.33 14.34 31.37
C LYS A 735 -1.95 13.17 30.59
N LEU A 736 -1.46 11.94 30.80
CA LEU A 736 -2.00 10.74 30.16
C LEU A 736 -3.49 10.56 30.46
N VAL A 737 -3.88 10.64 31.73
CA VAL A 737 -5.29 10.49 32.14
C VAL A 737 -6.16 11.59 31.52
N ARG A 738 -5.68 12.86 31.50
CA ARG A 738 -6.43 13.98 30.93
C ARG A 738 -6.61 13.85 29.42
N ILE A 739 -5.59 13.41 28.70
CA ILE A 739 -5.68 13.16 27.24
C ILE A 739 -6.64 12.00 26.96
N LEU A 740 -6.55 10.92 27.74
CA LEU A 740 -7.43 9.76 27.58
C LEU A 740 -8.88 10.12 27.85
N ALA A 741 -9.16 11.05 28.79
CA ALA A 741 -10.51 11.55 29.01
C ALA A 741 -11.10 12.26 27.76
N HIS A 742 -10.29 12.91 26.95
CA HIS A 742 -10.72 13.43 25.63
C HIS A 742 -10.84 12.33 24.59
N MET A 743 -9.82 11.45 24.51
CA MET A 743 -9.77 10.37 23.52
C MET A 743 -10.96 9.41 23.65
N LEU A 744 -11.38 9.09 24.86
CA LEU A 744 -12.42 8.13 25.17
C LEU A 744 -13.81 8.77 25.35
N ASP A 745 -13.97 10.06 25.06
CA ASP A 745 -15.24 10.78 25.08
C ASP A 745 -15.96 10.59 23.73
N GLU A 746 -17.17 10.03 23.77
CA GLU A 746 -17.98 9.76 22.57
C GLU A 746 -18.45 11.03 21.85
N ASN A 747 -18.52 12.17 22.57
CA ASN A 747 -18.82 13.46 21.99
C ASN A 747 -17.60 14.13 21.32
N LYS A 748 -16.40 13.54 21.47
CA LYS A 748 -15.16 14.03 20.89
C LYS A 748 -14.57 13.00 19.93
N PHE A 749 -13.74 12.10 20.46
CA PHE A 749 -12.95 11.21 19.59
C PHE A 749 -13.44 9.78 19.52
N LEU A 750 -14.04 9.24 20.60
CA LEU A 750 -14.46 7.84 20.60
C LEU A 750 -15.71 7.64 19.73
N SER A 751 -15.59 6.82 18.72
CA SER A 751 -16.72 6.38 17.88
C SER A 751 -17.05 4.92 18.11
N PRO A 752 -18.20 4.42 17.62
CA PRO A 752 -18.47 2.97 17.62
C PRO A 752 -17.43 2.14 16.90
N TYR A 753 -16.60 2.77 16.04
CA TYR A 753 -15.66 2.11 15.12
C TYR A 753 -14.19 2.43 15.40
N GLY A 754 -13.89 3.16 16.47
CA GLY A 754 -12.53 3.56 16.85
C GLY A 754 -12.40 5.05 17.13
N ILE A 755 -11.16 5.55 17.12
CA ILE A 755 -10.84 6.94 17.41
C ILE A 755 -10.92 7.76 16.12
N ARG A 756 -11.70 8.84 16.16
CA ARG A 756 -11.82 9.85 15.10
C ARG A 756 -10.51 10.62 14.93
N SER A 757 -10.20 11.02 13.72
CA SER A 757 -9.00 11.82 13.43
C SER A 757 -9.13 13.28 13.90
N LEU A 758 -10.35 13.82 13.94
CA LEU A 758 -10.69 15.14 14.45
C LEU A 758 -11.82 15.04 15.47
N SER A 759 -11.87 15.95 16.45
CA SER A 759 -12.92 15.95 17.47
C SER A 759 -14.29 16.26 16.87
N LYS A 760 -15.29 15.43 17.20
CA LYS A 760 -16.68 15.60 16.77
C LYS A 760 -17.32 16.91 17.27
N GLU A 761 -16.76 17.55 18.31
CA GLU A 761 -17.27 18.85 18.79
C GLU A 761 -17.31 19.93 17.71
N TYR A 762 -16.42 19.83 16.69
CA TYR A 762 -16.38 20.73 15.54
C TYR A 762 -17.45 20.45 14.46
N GLU A 763 -18.33 19.45 14.64
CA GLU A 763 -19.48 19.24 13.78
C GLU A 763 -20.52 20.34 13.93
N ALA A 764 -20.85 20.67 15.19
CA ALA A 764 -21.84 21.70 15.53
C ALA A 764 -21.24 23.09 15.68
N SER A 765 -19.97 23.18 16.04
CA SER A 765 -19.24 24.43 16.32
C SER A 765 -17.85 24.34 15.69
N PRO A 766 -17.73 24.63 14.40
CA PRO A 766 -16.44 24.66 13.72
C PRO A 766 -15.45 25.58 14.43
N HIS A 767 -14.18 25.18 14.44
CA HIS A 767 -13.13 26.01 15.00
C HIS A 767 -12.69 27.08 14.01
N GLU A 768 -12.76 28.35 14.42
CA GLU A 768 -12.28 29.47 13.64
C GLU A 768 -11.00 30.01 14.24
N PHE A 769 -10.06 30.38 13.38
CA PHE A 769 -8.75 30.86 13.77
C PHE A 769 -8.32 31.98 12.82
N GLU A 770 -7.88 33.10 13.39
CA GLU A 770 -7.39 34.26 12.63
C GLU A 770 -5.87 34.28 12.60
N LEU A 771 -5.28 34.41 11.41
CA LEU A 771 -3.86 34.60 11.19
C LEU A 771 -3.62 35.58 10.05
N SER A 772 -2.75 36.58 10.28
CA SER A 772 -2.37 37.55 9.25
C SER A 772 -3.57 38.29 8.62
N GLY A 773 -4.71 38.36 9.31
CA GLY A 773 -5.93 39.01 8.84
C GLY A 773 -6.85 38.12 7.98
N GLU A 774 -6.51 36.84 7.85
CA GLU A 774 -7.37 35.84 7.24
C GLU A 774 -7.99 34.94 8.31
N THR A 775 -9.24 34.52 8.08
CA THR A 775 -9.95 33.57 8.95
C THR A 775 -9.91 32.19 8.36
N TYR A 776 -9.34 31.26 9.11
CA TYR A 776 -9.29 29.84 8.78
C TYR A 776 -10.35 29.10 9.58
N ARG A 777 -10.98 28.11 8.97
CA ARG A 777 -12.05 27.33 9.58
C ARG A 777 -11.77 25.85 9.49
N VAL A 778 -11.94 25.11 10.59
CA VAL A 778 -11.86 23.67 10.65
C VAL A 778 -13.18 23.10 11.12
N GLN A 779 -13.76 22.20 10.33
CA GLN A 779 -15.02 21.54 10.61
C GLN A 779 -14.81 20.02 10.64
N TYR A 780 -15.51 19.35 11.59
CA TYR A 780 -15.54 17.90 11.63
C TYR A 780 -16.39 17.34 10.47
N GLU A 781 -15.83 16.36 9.77
CA GLU A 781 -16.51 15.63 8.69
C GLU A 781 -16.29 14.13 8.90
N ALA A 782 -17.39 13.42 9.11
CA ALA A 782 -17.33 12.01 9.48
C ALA A 782 -16.87 11.09 8.35
N GLY A 783 -17.05 11.51 7.11
CA GLY A 783 -16.75 10.78 5.87
C GLY A 783 -16.40 11.76 4.76
N GLU A 784 -17.31 11.97 3.80
CA GLU A 784 -17.10 12.88 2.67
C GLU A 784 -16.90 14.33 3.09
N SER A 785 -15.97 15.00 2.41
CA SER A 785 -15.65 16.40 2.67
C SER A 785 -16.73 17.33 2.10
N ARG A 786 -16.91 18.50 2.74
CA ARG A 786 -17.79 19.56 2.26
C ARG A 786 -17.02 20.79 1.78
N THR A 787 -15.73 20.68 1.66
CA THR A 787 -14.84 21.71 1.13
C THR A 787 -13.86 21.08 0.17
N GLY A 788 -13.36 21.87 -0.79
CA GLY A 788 -12.33 21.42 -1.74
C GLY A 788 -10.90 21.38 -1.19
N GLU A 789 -10.71 21.68 0.09
CA GLU A 789 -9.42 21.62 0.74
C GLU A 789 -8.85 20.19 0.65
N PHE A 790 -7.56 20.07 0.38
CA PHE A 790 -6.83 18.81 0.14
C PHE A 790 -7.28 18.03 -1.10
N GLY A 791 -7.92 18.68 -2.06
CA GLY A 791 -8.42 18.00 -3.24
C GLY A 791 -9.69 17.17 -3.01
N GLY A 792 -10.31 17.27 -1.82
CA GLY A 792 -11.54 16.57 -1.50
C GLY A 792 -11.49 15.78 -0.19
N ASN A 793 -11.83 14.51 -0.28
CA ASN A 793 -11.90 13.62 0.86
C ASN A 793 -10.53 13.32 1.48
N THR A 794 -10.46 13.29 2.82
CA THR A 794 -9.20 13.04 3.53
C THR A 794 -9.42 12.39 4.89
N ASN A 795 -8.45 11.58 5.27
CA ASN A 795 -8.37 10.90 6.56
C ASN A 795 -8.25 11.82 7.78
N TRP A 796 -7.89 13.12 7.60
CA TRP A 796 -7.66 14.07 8.69
C TRP A 796 -8.91 14.76 9.22
N ARG A 797 -10.00 14.80 8.47
CA ARG A 797 -11.18 15.62 8.75
C ARG A 797 -12.17 15.04 9.76
N GLY A 798 -11.91 13.84 10.30
CA GLY A 798 -12.80 13.29 11.32
C GLY A 798 -13.13 11.82 11.20
N PRO A 799 -12.88 11.13 10.08
CA PRO A 799 -13.11 9.70 9.97
C PRO A 799 -12.21 8.89 10.90
N VAL A 800 -12.53 7.61 11.06
CA VAL A 800 -11.68 6.66 11.79
C VAL A 800 -10.53 6.25 10.87
N TRP A 801 -9.34 6.74 11.15
CA TRP A 801 -8.14 6.45 10.38
C TRP A 801 -7.36 5.29 10.99
N ILE A 802 -7.29 4.18 10.26
CA ILE A 802 -6.77 2.91 10.77
C ILE A 802 -5.30 2.97 11.22
N PRO A 803 -4.35 3.56 10.47
CA PRO A 803 -2.94 3.63 10.88
C PRO A 803 -2.74 4.31 12.24
N MET A 804 -3.41 5.44 12.48
CA MET A 804 -3.31 6.16 13.76
C MET A 804 -3.93 5.38 14.91
N ASN A 805 -5.10 4.76 14.68
CA ASN A 805 -5.73 3.89 15.68
C ASN A 805 -4.80 2.72 16.07
N PHE A 806 -4.13 2.11 15.10
CA PHE A 806 -3.16 1.06 15.35
C PHE A 806 -2.01 1.54 16.25
N LEU A 807 -1.40 2.70 15.94
CA LEU A 807 -0.31 3.25 16.74
C LEU A 807 -0.76 3.57 18.18
N ILE A 808 -1.96 4.12 18.34
CA ILE A 808 -2.56 4.41 19.65
C ILE A 808 -2.72 3.11 20.46
N ILE A 809 -3.34 2.08 19.90
CA ILE A 809 -3.57 0.78 20.55
C ILE A 809 -2.23 0.16 20.99
N GLU A 810 -1.22 0.16 20.11
CA GLU A 810 0.10 -0.40 20.43
C GLU A 810 0.78 0.36 21.60
N ASN A 811 0.60 1.67 21.69
CA ASN A 811 1.21 2.45 22.75
C ASN A 811 0.40 2.38 24.08
N LEU A 812 -0.92 2.27 24.03
CA LEU A 812 -1.72 1.97 25.22
C LEU A 812 -1.27 0.65 25.87
N ARG A 813 -0.92 -0.36 25.09
CA ARG A 813 -0.35 -1.61 25.60
C ARG A 813 1.04 -1.44 26.20
N ARG A 814 1.88 -0.54 25.67
CA ARG A 814 3.18 -0.19 26.30
C ARG A 814 2.97 0.50 27.64
N PHE A 815 2.01 1.42 27.75
CA PHE A 815 1.65 2.03 29.02
C PHE A 815 1.06 1.00 30.00
N HIS A 816 0.20 0.09 29.53
CA HIS A 816 -0.30 -1.01 30.36
C HIS A 816 0.82 -1.93 30.86
N TYR A 817 1.83 -2.22 30.03
CA TYR A 817 2.98 -3.01 30.47
C TYR A 817 3.71 -2.36 31.65
N PHE A 818 3.75 -1.02 31.71
CA PHE A 818 4.37 -0.28 32.81
C PHE A 818 3.44 -0.11 34.02
N TYR A 819 2.22 0.37 33.82
CA TYR A 819 1.30 0.69 34.90
C TYR A 819 0.51 -0.51 35.44
N GLY A 820 0.27 -1.52 34.58
CA GLY A 820 -0.59 -2.65 34.93
C GLY A 820 -2.00 -2.20 35.32
N SER A 821 -2.55 -2.82 36.36
CA SER A 821 -3.84 -2.46 36.95
C SER A 821 -3.82 -1.23 37.87
N ASP A 822 -2.63 -0.60 38.10
CA ASP A 822 -2.52 0.59 38.95
C ASP A 822 -2.99 1.88 38.26
N LEU A 823 -3.30 1.78 36.95
CA LEU A 823 -3.89 2.84 36.16
C LEU A 823 -5.11 2.33 35.43
N SER A 824 -6.26 2.76 35.87
CA SER A 824 -7.53 2.59 35.17
C SER A 824 -8.12 3.94 34.80
N VAL A 825 -8.83 3.99 33.70
CA VAL A 825 -9.50 5.18 33.17
C VAL A 825 -10.94 4.82 32.81
N GLU A 826 -11.80 5.81 32.82
CA GLU A 826 -13.19 5.63 32.44
C GLU A 826 -13.32 5.45 30.91
N CYS A 827 -13.95 4.38 30.46
CA CYS A 827 -14.11 4.05 29.05
C CYS A 827 -15.51 3.45 28.77
N PRO A 828 -16.40 4.18 28.00
CA PRO A 828 -16.28 5.57 27.58
C PRO A 828 -16.22 6.58 28.73
N THR A 829 -15.66 7.76 28.49
CA THR A 829 -15.63 8.85 29.47
C THR A 829 -17.05 9.26 29.85
N GLY A 830 -17.33 9.33 31.14
CA GLY A 830 -18.66 9.65 31.69
C GLY A 830 -19.60 8.42 31.86
N SER A 831 -19.11 7.21 31.55
CA SER A 831 -19.91 5.98 31.65
C SER A 831 -19.97 5.35 33.05
N GLY A 832 -19.01 5.72 33.93
CA GLY A 832 -18.81 5.04 35.24
C GLY A 832 -18.09 3.69 35.10
N VAL A 833 -17.69 3.26 33.89
CA VAL A 833 -16.99 1.98 33.67
C VAL A 833 -15.48 2.25 33.60
N PHE A 834 -14.72 1.68 34.53
CA PHE A 834 -13.27 1.82 34.57
C PHE A 834 -12.58 0.62 33.96
N MET A 835 -11.61 0.86 33.10
CA MET A 835 -10.80 -0.14 32.40
C MET A 835 -9.32 0.18 32.59
N ASP A 836 -8.48 -0.84 32.73
CA ASP A 836 -7.04 -0.64 32.58
C ASP A 836 -6.67 -0.35 31.13
N LEU A 837 -5.44 0.10 30.89
CA LEU A 837 -5.04 0.52 29.52
C LEU A 837 -4.94 -0.63 28.53
N GLY A 838 -4.77 -1.88 29.01
CA GLY A 838 -4.84 -3.07 28.19
C GLY A 838 -6.27 -3.37 27.74
N GLU A 839 -7.23 -3.25 28.65
CA GLU A 839 -8.66 -3.40 28.36
C GLU A 839 -9.16 -2.30 27.41
N VAL A 840 -8.69 -1.06 27.60
CA VAL A 840 -8.97 0.07 26.67
C VAL A 840 -8.43 -0.26 25.27
N ALA A 841 -7.19 -0.72 25.17
CA ALA A 841 -6.58 -1.11 23.89
C ALA A 841 -7.36 -2.24 23.21
N ASP A 842 -7.81 -3.24 23.96
CA ASP A 842 -8.63 -4.33 23.45
C ASP A 842 -10.02 -3.85 23.01
N ASN A 843 -10.65 -2.95 23.76
CA ASN A 843 -11.93 -2.32 23.37
C ASN A 843 -11.80 -1.56 22.03
N LEU A 844 -10.75 -0.75 21.87
CA LEU A 844 -10.51 -0.04 20.61
C LEU A 844 -10.25 -1.01 19.45
N ALA A 845 -9.49 -2.08 19.67
CA ALA A 845 -9.25 -3.10 18.66
C ALA A 845 -10.55 -3.81 18.23
N CYS A 846 -11.44 -4.11 19.19
CA CYS A 846 -12.76 -4.67 18.91
C CYS A 846 -13.62 -3.71 18.07
N ARG A 847 -13.65 -2.41 18.42
CA ARG A 847 -14.40 -1.41 17.64
C ARG A 847 -13.95 -1.38 16.18
N LEU A 848 -12.64 -1.41 15.93
CA LEU A 848 -12.08 -1.44 14.57
C LEU A 848 -12.43 -2.75 13.83
N ALA A 849 -12.36 -3.90 14.51
CA ALA A 849 -12.72 -5.17 13.90
C ALA A 849 -14.20 -5.24 13.53
N ASN A 850 -15.07 -4.64 14.36
CA ASN A 850 -16.52 -4.59 14.12
C ASN A 850 -16.90 -3.82 12.84
N ILE A 851 -16.01 -2.99 12.29
CA ILE A 851 -16.20 -2.36 10.97
C ILE A 851 -16.48 -3.42 9.89
N PHE A 852 -15.84 -4.59 9.98
CA PHE A 852 -15.89 -5.64 8.96
C PHE A 852 -16.81 -6.82 9.32
N LEU A 853 -17.24 -6.91 10.59
CA LEU A 853 -18.11 -8.00 11.04
C LEU A 853 -19.56 -7.71 10.69
N PRO A 854 -20.34 -8.73 10.26
CA PRO A 854 -21.75 -8.54 10.00
C PRO A 854 -22.52 -8.36 11.30
N ASP A 855 -23.50 -7.48 11.29
CA ASP A 855 -24.51 -7.37 12.33
C ASP A 855 -25.55 -8.51 12.22
N HIS A 856 -26.55 -8.48 13.09
CA HIS A 856 -27.64 -9.48 13.13
C HIS A 856 -28.50 -9.49 11.85
N THR A 857 -28.39 -8.46 10.99
CA THR A 857 -29.08 -8.36 9.69
C THR A 857 -28.19 -8.78 8.51
N GLY A 858 -26.95 -9.14 8.77
CA GLY A 858 -25.93 -9.47 7.77
C GLY A 858 -25.24 -8.23 7.16
N ARG A 859 -25.54 -7.01 7.62
CA ARG A 859 -24.87 -5.79 7.16
C ARG A 859 -23.51 -5.62 7.84
N ARG A 860 -22.55 -5.15 7.09
CA ARG A 860 -21.21 -4.79 7.58
C ARG A 860 -21.06 -3.27 7.56
N PRO A 861 -20.61 -2.64 8.66
CA PRO A 861 -20.37 -1.20 8.66
C PRO A 861 -19.47 -0.70 7.52
N CYS A 862 -18.48 -1.49 7.11
CA CYS A 862 -17.61 -1.13 5.99
C CYS A 862 -18.31 -0.95 4.63
N HIS A 863 -19.54 -1.39 4.49
CA HIS A 863 -20.32 -1.24 3.26
C HIS A 863 -21.43 -0.17 3.37
N GLY A 864 -21.47 0.57 4.49
CA GLY A 864 -22.49 1.58 4.72
C GLY A 864 -23.90 0.98 4.58
N ASP A 865 -24.77 1.69 3.86
CA ASP A 865 -26.17 1.28 3.61
C ASP A 865 -26.38 0.49 2.31
N GLU A 866 -25.28 0.11 1.64
CA GLU A 866 -25.33 -0.65 0.41
C GLU A 866 -25.99 -2.02 0.61
N SER A 867 -27.28 -2.09 0.30
CA SER A 867 -28.10 -3.26 0.58
C SER A 867 -27.69 -4.51 -0.20
N VAL A 868 -26.97 -4.37 -1.31
CA VAL A 868 -26.49 -5.48 -2.13
C VAL A 868 -25.59 -6.41 -1.32
N TYR A 869 -24.72 -5.88 -0.46
CA TYR A 869 -23.82 -6.67 0.37
C TYR A 869 -24.53 -7.48 1.47
N ALA A 870 -25.74 -7.09 1.86
CA ALA A 870 -26.53 -7.84 2.85
C ALA A 870 -27.51 -8.82 2.20
N LYS A 871 -27.99 -8.53 0.99
CA LYS A 871 -29.10 -9.27 0.35
C LYS A 871 -28.64 -10.23 -0.74
N ASP A 872 -27.59 -9.88 -1.51
CA ASP A 872 -27.11 -10.72 -2.60
C ASP A 872 -26.07 -11.74 -2.07
N ALA A 873 -26.39 -13.03 -2.27
CA ALA A 873 -25.54 -14.14 -1.84
C ALA A 873 -24.11 -14.10 -2.42
N HIS A 874 -23.93 -13.46 -3.58
CA HIS A 874 -22.64 -13.32 -4.26
C HIS A 874 -21.83 -12.08 -3.79
N PHE A 875 -22.40 -11.24 -2.91
CA PHE A 875 -21.75 -10.11 -2.28
C PHE A 875 -21.50 -10.28 -0.78
N GLN A 876 -22.33 -11.08 -0.09
CA GLN A 876 -22.31 -11.19 1.40
C GLN A 876 -20.96 -11.51 2.01
N ASN A 877 -20.10 -12.26 1.28
CA ASN A 877 -18.80 -12.70 1.76
C ASN A 877 -17.64 -11.80 1.31
N LEU A 878 -17.91 -10.71 0.61
CA LEU A 878 -16.93 -9.79 0.09
C LEU A 878 -16.72 -8.65 1.08
N CYS A 879 -15.46 -8.22 1.24
CA CYS A 879 -15.10 -7.07 2.05
C CYS A 879 -14.23 -6.11 1.22
N LEU A 880 -14.50 -4.81 1.36
CA LEU A 880 -13.65 -3.74 0.87
C LEU A 880 -12.88 -3.17 2.05
N PHE A 881 -11.60 -2.92 1.85
CA PHE A 881 -10.68 -2.47 2.88
C PHE A 881 -10.17 -1.09 2.53
N TYR A 882 -10.70 -0.07 3.22
CA TYR A 882 -10.34 1.33 3.03
C TYR A 882 -9.31 1.79 4.05
N GLU A 883 -8.62 2.89 3.79
CA GLU A 883 -7.65 3.46 4.72
C GLU A 883 -8.33 4.06 5.95
N TYR A 884 -9.49 4.67 5.74
CA TYR A 884 -10.29 5.28 6.80
C TYR A 884 -11.78 5.01 6.57
N PHE A 885 -12.57 5.15 7.64
CA PHE A 885 -14.00 4.84 7.67
C PHE A 885 -14.78 5.95 8.31
N ASN A 886 -16.01 6.16 7.85
CA ASN A 886 -16.94 7.09 8.46
C ASN A 886 -17.14 6.75 9.94
N ALA A 887 -17.01 7.74 10.80
CA ALA A 887 -17.09 7.57 12.26
C ALA A 887 -18.52 7.57 12.81
N THR A 888 -19.54 7.81 11.97
CA THR A 888 -20.95 7.88 12.37
C THR A 888 -21.77 6.89 11.58
N ARG A 889 -22.72 6.26 12.26
CA ARG A 889 -23.75 5.44 11.63
C ARG A 889 -24.83 6.40 11.10
N ARG A 890 -24.67 6.94 9.89
CA ARG A 890 -25.74 7.67 9.23
C ARG A 890 -26.07 7.03 7.91
N ASP A 891 -27.37 6.92 7.69
CA ASP A 891 -28.00 6.40 6.51
C ASP A 891 -27.47 7.10 5.25
N GLY A 892 -26.98 6.30 4.29
CA GLY A 892 -26.93 6.70 2.89
C GLY A 892 -25.67 7.39 2.39
N GLN A 893 -24.49 7.23 3.02
CA GLN A 893 -23.25 7.74 2.43
C GLN A 893 -22.31 6.60 2.08
N PRO A 894 -21.90 6.46 0.80
CA PRO A 894 -20.89 5.51 0.40
C PRO A 894 -19.56 5.83 1.04
N TRP A 895 -18.77 4.80 1.27
CA TRP A 895 -17.49 4.86 1.91
C TRP A 895 -16.41 5.09 0.86
N LEU A 896 -15.50 5.98 1.12
CA LEU A 896 -14.37 6.22 0.23
C LEU A 896 -13.42 5.03 0.21
N GLN A 897 -13.01 4.70 -1.01
CA GLN A 897 -12.09 3.62 -1.29
C GLN A 897 -10.65 4.11 -1.24
N THR A 898 -9.99 3.93 -0.11
CA THR A 898 -8.53 3.91 -0.06
C THR A 898 -8.06 2.73 0.76
N CYS A 899 -7.26 1.89 0.17
CA CYS A 899 -6.98 0.55 0.65
C CYS A 899 -5.94 0.54 1.78
N CYS A 900 -6.36 0.22 3.00
CA CYS A 900 -5.45 -0.22 4.05
C CYS A 900 -5.91 -1.50 4.76
N ALA A 901 -6.02 -2.57 4.01
CA ALA A 901 -6.16 -3.94 4.54
C ALA A 901 -5.12 -4.33 5.62
N LYS A 902 -4.21 -3.46 5.88
CA LYS A 902 -2.85 -3.70 6.37
C LYS A 902 -2.70 -3.70 7.88
N THR A 903 -3.59 -3.05 8.58
CA THR A 903 -3.48 -2.84 10.03
C THR A 903 -4.42 -3.75 10.82
N LEU A 904 -5.50 -4.17 10.19
CA LEU A 904 -6.58 -4.94 10.81
C LEU A 904 -6.16 -6.31 11.34
N TRP A 905 -5.23 -6.96 10.65
CA TRP A 905 -4.90 -8.32 11.03
C TRP A 905 -4.15 -8.42 12.36
N LYS A 906 -3.28 -7.48 12.70
CA LYS A 906 -2.60 -7.48 14.00
C LYS A 906 -3.60 -7.26 15.14
N MET A 907 -4.73 -6.61 14.86
CA MET A 907 -5.84 -6.50 15.81
C MET A 907 -6.48 -7.86 16.09
N ASN A 908 -6.67 -8.71 15.08
CA ASN A 908 -7.20 -10.06 15.24
C ASN A 908 -6.27 -11.00 16.04
N SER A 909 -4.95 -10.79 16.01
CA SER A 909 -4.03 -11.60 16.83
C SER A 909 -4.14 -11.29 18.34
N TYR A 910 -4.83 -10.21 18.69
CA TYR A 910 -5.09 -9.78 20.05
C TYR A 910 -6.48 -10.21 20.58
N PHE A 911 -7.34 -10.76 19.70
CA PHE A 911 -8.60 -11.35 20.17
C PHE A 911 -8.33 -12.53 21.09
N LYS A 912 -8.27 -12.26 22.40
CA LYS A 912 -8.51 -13.29 23.38
C LYS A 912 -10.01 -13.59 23.41
N PRO A 913 -10.42 -14.86 23.48
CA PRO A 913 -11.85 -15.25 23.55
C PRO A 913 -12.57 -14.77 24.81
N THR A 914 -11.98 -13.90 25.61
CA THR A 914 -12.46 -13.48 26.92
C THR A 914 -13.13 -12.13 26.96
N CYS A 915 -13.33 -11.45 25.84
CA CYS A 915 -14.14 -10.24 25.85
C CYS A 915 -15.63 -10.60 25.82
N SER A 916 -16.23 -10.71 26.99
CA SER A 916 -17.68 -10.94 27.18
C SER A 916 -18.56 -9.75 26.75
N HIS A 917 -17.96 -8.70 26.15
CA HIS A 917 -18.62 -7.45 25.77
C HIS A 917 -18.42 -7.09 24.28
N CYS A 918 -17.94 -8.03 23.45
CA CYS A 918 -17.91 -7.89 21.98
C CYS A 918 -19.08 -8.63 21.34
#